data_e8dcd42e03adf8077199d1bd4423b70b
#
_entry.id   e8dcd42e03adf8077199d1bd4423b70b
#
_cell.length_a   1.000
_cell.length_b   1.000
_cell.length_c   1.000
_cell.angle_alpha   90.00
_cell.angle_beta   90.00
_cell.angle_gamma   90.00
#
_symmetry.space_group_name_H-M   'P 1'
#
loop_
_entity.id
_entity.type
_entity.pdbx_description
1 polymer ?
#
loop_
_entity_poly.entity_id
_entity_poly.type
_entity_poly.pdbx_seq_one_letter_code
_entity_poly.pdbx_strand_id
1 'polypeptide(L)'
;MRTKAMVSAVLATLCAGEARAQSSDAAITLGSVHVREGSRRPLAANRVLTSVDVLGGDQVHEKNVSNSWELLGQMPGMQLTETRQGAESGKATFRAFNGEGYLNGIKILIDGIPSNVNSGNQRFIDMVFPLDIDYIEVVRGTNDPRYGLHNIGGNINLGTRQGGNYTDARLTYGSYNTREAQVAIGREADGVAQNYFLASQASDGYRDHDRSKKYSLGGKWFYSGGEDLFTIGLIARVYHHEADEPGFMTAEELATDRRGSALKNANDLDDRDMRHLSTHLDLQLSDTVHVSNKLYYNRYEDDRQVTFTGYVPGNAPRQRRQWDEKQTGLLSTLTWAATPALTVEAGLNAEHQDNTYRRLRYNHAVPTDFSTPARIQNDDRYSLDNLGAYVQAVYQPTPALKIVPAYRVDRFSGSTRLPGGITAPLQHYGTIEQPKLSVVYAITPALNVYANWGRTFQVLTGSTAPAYLTAGQATFRPSINTGKEVGIKFTPAVGTEARIAVWRQDATDEVANMPATGTSVGLGQTRREGVDLQVTTRLGEQWTLWGSHAIQQAKVVSAFTTDGTALAGNEVIATPRYISNIGVDYRANDRWTFGLQGRMQGDYYIEERNTQGTFGAFAVLDASASYQLSERLSVDVQVKNLTGREYAYAWYDNYFWGGDDQPMFSPAPGRAAYVSLNLKL
;
A
#
# COMPACT_ATOMS: atom_id res chain seq x y z
N MET A 1 38.69 -9.44 9.55
CA MET A 1 38.66 -10.69 10.34
C MET A 1 37.91 -10.58 11.68
N ARG A 2 37.47 -9.39 12.13
CA ARG A 2 36.74 -9.21 13.41
C ARG A 2 35.20 -9.24 13.30
N THR A 3 34.64 -9.20 12.11
CA THR A 3 33.20 -9.20 11.89
C THR A 3 32.55 -10.59 11.83
N LYS A 4 33.35 -11.65 11.59
CA LYS A 4 32.85 -13.04 11.57
C LYS A 4 32.61 -13.63 12.97
N ALA A 5 33.27 -13.13 13.99
CA ALA A 5 33.17 -13.65 15.36
C ALA A 5 31.90 -13.17 16.10
N MET A 6 31.34 -12.01 15.72
CA MET A 6 30.15 -11.46 16.38
C MET A 6 28.85 -12.13 15.94
N VAL A 7 28.76 -12.57 14.71
CA VAL A 7 27.56 -13.26 14.18
C VAL A 7 27.47 -14.69 14.74
N SER A 8 28.59 -15.37 14.96
CA SER A 8 28.60 -16.72 15.54
C SER A 8 28.27 -16.75 17.04
N ALA A 9 28.58 -15.71 17.80
CA ALA A 9 28.27 -15.62 19.22
C ALA A 9 26.81 -15.39 19.53
N VAL A 10 26.09 -14.66 18.68
CA VAL A 10 24.64 -14.41 18.84
C VAL A 10 23.80 -15.65 18.50
N LEU A 11 24.25 -16.48 17.56
CA LEU A 11 23.56 -17.74 17.23
C LEU A 11 23.74 -18.85 18.29
N ALA A 12 24.82 -18.84 19.06
CA ALA A 12 25.13 -19.90 20.01
C ALA A 12 24.42 -19.77 21.38
N THR A 13 23.93 -18.58 21.73
CA THR A 13 23.29 -18.34 23.05
C THR A 13 21.76 -18.58 23.01
N LEU A 14 21.17 -18.84 21.84
CA LEU A 14 19.74 -19.01 21.66
C LEU A 14 19.21 -20.45 21.73
N CYS A 15 20.08 -21.44 22.01
CA CYS A 15 19.72 -22.86 21.88
C CYS A 15 19.32 -23.59 23.19
N ALA A 16 19.01 -22.91 24.28
CA ALA A 16 18.65 -23.56 25.53
C ALA A 16 17.34 -23.05 26.14
N GLY A 17 16.23 -23.43 25.54
CA GLY A 17 14.88 -23.21 26.09
C GLY A 17 13.91 -24.24 25.53
N GLU A 18 13.10 -24.88 26.37
CA GLU A 18 12.08 -25.84 25.94
C GLU A 18 11.02 -25.15 25.04
N ALA A 19 11.07 -25.46 23.74
CA ALA A 19 10.11 -24.97 22.76
C ALA A 19 8.76 -25.70 22.90
N ARG A 20 7.74 -25.02 23.38
CA ARG A 20 6.36 -25.47 23.21
C ARG A 20 5.89 -25.12 21.80
N ALA A 21 5.45 -26.15 21.06
CA ALA A 21 4.92 -25.99 19.71
C ALA A 21 3.69 -25.08 19.69
N GLN A 22 3.84 -23.87 19.13
CA GLN A 22 2.72 -23.11 18.60
C GLN A 22 2.51 -23.49 17.13
N SER A 23 1.23 -23.50 16.69
CA SER A 23 0.83 -23.91 15.35
C SER A 23 1.65 -23.20 14.26
N SER A 24 1.95 -23.92 13.19
CA SER A 24 2.77 -23.50 12.05
C SER A 24 2.16 -22.41 11.15
N ASP A 25 1.48 -21.43 11.71
CA ASP A 25 0.93 -20.30 10.94
C ASP A 25 2.04 -19.38 10.45
N ALA A 26 1.99 -19.07 9.16
CA ALA A 26 3.12 -18.53 8.41
C ALA A 26 3.35 -17.02 8.57
N ALA A 27 2.46 -16.30 9.25
CA ALA A 27 2.60 -14.85 9.45
C ALA A 27 3.57 -14.51 10.56
N ILE A 28 4.37 -13.46 10.37
CA ILE A 28 5.09 -12.79 11.47
C ILE A 28 4.23 -11.60 11.89
N THR A 29 3.90 -11.55 13.19
CA THR A 29 3.04 -10.51 13.75
C THR A 29 3.84 -9.57 14.63
N LEU A 30 3.74 -8.27 14.37
CA LEU A 30 4.22 -7.21 15.24
C LEU A 30 3.00 -6.59 15.95
N GLY A 31 3.02 -6.58 17.28
CA GLY A 31 1.89 -6.13 18.09
C GLY A 31 0.85 -7.21 18.36
N SER A 32 -0.30 -6.81 18.89
CA SER A 32 -1.44 -7.67 19.19
C SER A 32 -2.55 -7.54 18.16
N VAL A 33 -3.04 -8.66 17.68
CA VAL A 33 -4.19 -8.72 16.76
C VAL A 33 -5.33 -9.40 17.48
N HIS A 34 -6.45 -8.71 17.59
CA HIS A 34 -7.67 -9.28 18.16
C HIS A 34 -8.40 -10.13 17.12
N VAL A 35 -8.01 -11.40 17.02
CA VAL A 35 -8.79 -12.35 16.23
C VAL A 35 -9.98 -12.78 17.06
N ARG A 36 -11.20 -12.47 16.63
CA ARG A 36 -12.41 -13.00 17.25
C ARG A 36 -12.40 -14.53 17.16
N GLU A 37 -12.26 -15.22 18.29
CA GLU A 37 -12.52 -16.65 18.39
C GLU A 37 -14.00 -16.89 18.06
N GLY A 38 -14.26 -17.79 17.12
CA GLY A 38 -15.62 -18.23 16.77
C GLY A 38 -16.12 -17.82 15.38
N SER A 39 -15.49 -16.87 14.69
CA SER A 39 -15.91 -16.57 13.31
C SER A 39 -15.41 -17.64 12.35
N ARG A 40 -16.30 -18.48 11.84
CA ARG A 40 -16.07 -19.37 10.69
C ARG A 40 -16.02 -18.51 9.42
N ARG A 41 -14.91 -17.77 9.24
CA ARG A 41 -14.69 -16.82 8.14
C ARG A 41 -13.94 -17.49 6.99
N PRO A 42 -13.91 -16.88 5.79
CA PRO A 42 -12.99 -17.26 4.72
C PRO A 42 -11.58 -17.45 5.26
N LEU A 43 -10.82 -18.33 4.65
CA LEU A 43 -9.48 -18.67 5.12
C LEU A 43 -8.62 -17.40 5.23
N ALA A 44 -8.12 -17.12 6.42
CA ALA A 44 -7.24 -15.98 6.64
C ALA A 44 -5.94 -16.15 5.82
N ALA A 45 -5.39 -15.04 5.31
CA ALA A 45 -4.19 -15.07 4.47
C ALA A 45 -3.03 -15.81 5.16
N ASN A 46 -2.83 -15.58 6.44
CA ASN A 46 -1.77 -16.20 7.23
C ASN A 46 -1.91 -17.74 7.36
N ARG A 47 -3.11 -18.29 7.23
CA ARG A 47 -3.32 -19.75 7.23
C ARG A 47 -2.99 -20.40 5.89
N VAL A 48 -3.09 -19.64 4.80
CA VAL A 48 -2.97 -20.14 3.43
C VAL A 48 -1.60 -19.80 2.83
N LEU A 49 -1.14 -18.57 3.02
CA LEU A 49 0.02 -17.99 2.37
C LEU A 49 1.23 -17.95 3.31
N THR A 50 2.43 -17.78 2.76
CA THR A 50 3.70 -17.93 3.49
C THR A 50 4.41 -16.62 3.76
N SER A 51 4.32 -15.63 2.85
CA SER A 51 4.95 -14.31 2.99
C SER A 51 3.92 -13.29 3.43
N VAL A 52 3.38 -13.49 4.63
CA VAL A 52 2.37 -12.62 5.26
C VAL A 52 2.99 -11.98 6.50
N ASP A 53 2.79 -10.69 6.65
CA ASP A 53 3.12 -9.94 7.85
C ASP A 53 1.91 -9.19 8.34
N VAL A 54 1.74 -9.12 9.65
CA VAL A 54 0.63 -8.45 10.30
C VAL A 54 1.16 -7.43 11.31
N LEU A 55 0.65 -6.22 11.25
CA LEU A 55 0.90 -5.15 12.21
C LEU A 55 -0.40 -4.91 12.99
N GLY A 56 -0.37 -5.12 14.30
CA GLY A 56 -1.54 -4.94 15.17
C GLY A 56 -1.89 -3.47 15.36
N GLY A 57 -3.17 -3.20 15.65
CA GLY A 57 -3.68 -1.85 15.90
C GLY A 57 -2.95 -1.13 17.03
N ASP A 58 -2.53 -1.83 18.08
CA ASP A 58 -1.73 -1.30 19.17
C ASP A 58 -0.41 -0.65 18.72
N GLN A 59 0.17 -1.11 17.62
CA GLN A 59 1.40 -0.56 17.05
C GLN A 59 1.17 0.71 16.20
N VAL A 60 -0.07 1.01 15.83
CA VAL A 60 -0.41 2.15 14.95
C VAL A 60 -1.23 3.22 15.64
N HIS A 61 -2.01 2.89 16.67
CA HIS A 61 -2.92 3.84 17.34
C HIS A 61 -2.20 5.06 17.92
N GLU A 62 -0.97 4.89 18.40
CA GLU A 62 -0.16 5.95 19.02
C GLU A 62 0.69 6.72 18.00
N LYS A 63 0.68 6.35 16.73
CA LYS A 63 1.50 7.00 15.71
C LYS A 63 0.86 8.31 15.21
N ASN A 64 1.69 9.33 15.03
CA ASN A 64 1.31 10.57 14.37
C ASN A 64 1.78 10.51 12.92
N VAL A 65 0.84 10.54 11.97
CA VAL A 65 1.12 10.50 10.55
C VAL A 65 0.34 11.59 9.83
N SER A 66 0.94 12.14 8.79
CA SER A 66 0.23 13.05 7.89
C SER A 66 -0.68 12.27 6.94
N ASN A 67 -0.26 11.06 6.54
CA ASN A 67 -1.03 10.17 5.67
C ASN A 67 -0.91 8.73 6.17
N SER A 68 -1.99 7.96 6.06
CA SER A 68 -2.05 6.62 6.66
C SER A 68 -1.14 5.60 5.99
N TRP A 69 -0.72 5.82 4.73
CA TRP A 69 0.29 4.97 4.09
C TRP A 69 1.67 5.01 4.81
N GLU A 70 1.96 6.08 5.59
CA GLU A 70 3.20 6.17 6.39
C GLU A 70 3.28 5.07 7.47
N LEU A 71 2.13 4.59 7.97
CA LEU A 71 2.08 3.50 8.96
C LEU A 71 2.72 2.21 8.44
N LEU A 72 2.69 2.01 7.13
CA LEU A 72 3.29 0.85 6.48
C LEU A 72 4.83 0.86 6.53
N GLY A 73 5.44 1.99 6.86
CA GLY A 73 6.90 2.11 7.00
C GLY A 73 7.52 1.23 8.09
N GLN A 74 6.72 0.62 8.97
CA GLN A 74 7.18 -0.38 9.95
C GLN A 74 7.23 -1.80 9.36
N MET A 75 6.54 -2.02 8.23
CA MET A 75 6.46 -3.33 7.60
C MET A 75 7.76 -3.67 6.87
N PRO A 76 8.20 -4.94 6.90
CA PRO A 76 9.44 -5.37 6.27
C PRO A 76 9.49 -5.06 4.77
N GLY A 77 10.63 -4.51 4.30
CA GLY A 77 10.86 -4.22 2.88
C GLY A 77 9.88 -3.24 2.24
N MET A 78 9.16 -2.47 3.06
CA MET A 78 8.22 -1.47 2.57
C MET A 78 8.94 -0.20 2.14
N GLN A 79 8.83 0.13 0.86
CA GLN A 79 9.26 1.40 0.32
C GLN A 79 8.15 2.43 0.47
N LEU A 80 8.46 3.56 1.08
CA LEU A 80 7.59 4.73 1.09
C LEU A 80 8.08 5.72 0.03
N THR A 81 7.26 5.94 -1.01
CA THR A 81 7.49 6.98 -1.99
C THR A 81 6.81 8.24 -1.50
N GLU A 82 7.58 9.22 -1.07
CA GLU A 82 7.10 10.42 -0.37
C GLU A 82 7.16 11.64 -1.29
N THR A 83 6.18 11.79 -2.18
CA THR A 83 6.13 12.91 -3.14
C THR A 83 5.78 14.24 -2.48
N ARG A 84 5.01 14.23 -1.39
CA ARG A 84 4.62 15.42 -0.60
C ARG A 84 4.03 16.54 -1.46
N GLN A 85 3.15 16.17 -2.39
CA GLN A 85 2.45 17.09 -3.27
C GLN A 85 0.95 17.00 -2.97
N GLY A 86 0.51 17.76 -1.99
CA GLY A 86 -0.89 17.82 -1.60
C GLY A 86 -1.52 16.44 -1.36
N ALA A 87 -2.57 16.13 -2.07
CA ALA A 87 -3.22 14.84 -2.02
C ALA A 87 -2.42 13.72 -2.70
N GLU A 88 -1.46 14.02 -3.58
CA GLU A 88 -0.45 13.07 -4.06
C GLU A 88 0.76 12.98 -3.14
N SER A 89 0.53 12.89 -1.84
CA SER A 89 1.57 12.92 -0.83
C SER A 89 2.54 11.74 -0.89
N GLY A 90 2.08 10.56 -1.35
CA GLY A 90 2.92 9.39 -1.51
C GLY A 90 2.15 8.07 -1.55
N LYS A 91 2.88 6.99 -1.41
CA LYS A 91 2.36 5.61 -1.42
C LYS A 91 3.35 4.64 -0.79
N ALA A 92 2.87 3.43 -0.47
CA ALA A 92 3.65 2.34 0.07
C ALA A 92 3.70 1.17 -0.92
N THR A 93 4.88 0.68 -1.22
CA THR A 93 5.12 -0.44 -2.15
C THR A 93 6.20 -1.37 -1.61
N PHE A 94 6.39 -2.52 -2.24
CA PHE A 94 7.42 -3.49 -1.86
C PHE A 94 7.89 -4.30 -3.08
N ARG A 95 9.01 -5.02 -2.93
CA ARG A 95 9.61 -5.87 -3.96
C ARG A 95 9.84 -5.13 -5.28
N ALA A 96 10.27 -3.87 -5.18
CA ALA A 96 10.59 -3.04 -6.33
C ALA A 96 9.42 -2.79 -7.30
N PHE A 97 8.17 -2.96 -6.86
CA PHE A 97 6.98 -2.49 -7.55
C PHE A 97 6.67 -1.07 -7.08
N ASN A 98 7.58 -0.18 -7.36
CA ASN A 98 7.37 1.20 -7.02
C ASN A 98 6.28 1.79 -7.94
N GLY A 99 5.40 2.57 -7.40
CA GLY A 99 4.30 3.13 -8.17
C GLY A 99 4.63 4.43 -8.91
N GLU A 100 5.87 4.91 -8.89
CA GLU A 100 6.24 6.12 -9.61
C GLU A 100 6.73 5.79 -11.01
N GLY A 101 6.08 6.35 -12.04
CA GLY A 101 6.36 6.01 -13.42
C GLY A 101 5.90 4.61 -13.87
N TYR A 102 5.28 3.83 -12.99
CA TYR A 102 4.78 2.47 -13.26
C TYR A 102 3.32 2.32 -12.88
N LEU A 103 2.64 1.37 -13.48
CA LEU A 103 1.32 0.98 -12.99
C LEU A 103 1.47 0.34 -11.63
N ASN A 104 0.62 0.75 -10.70
CA ASN A 104 0.69 0.30 -9.32
C ASN A 104 0.45 -1.21 -9.23
N GLY A 105 1.43 -1.92 -8.72
CA GLY A 105 1.45 -3.38 -8.65
C GLY A 105 1.01 -3.95 -7.31
N ILE A 106 0.49 -3.12 -6.41
CA ILE A 106 0.07 -3.52 -5.06
C ILE A 106 -1.43 -3.29 -4.90
N LYS A 107 -2.15 -4.36 -4.64
CA LYS A 107 -3.59 -4.30 -4.36
C LYS A 107 -3.82 -3.74 -2.97
N ILE A 108 -4.67 -2.73 -2.85
CA ILE A 108 -5.11 -2.19 -1.57
C ILE A 108 -6.51 -2.70 -1.26
N LEU A 109 -6.68 -3.09 -0.01
CA LEU A 109 -7.94 -3.52 0.55
C LEU A 109 -8.23 -2.74 1.83
N ILE A 110 -9.48 -2.34 2.02
CA ILE A 110 -10.00 -1.86 3.29
C ILE A 110 -11.13 -2.81 3.70
N ASP A 111 -10.99 -3.44 4.84
CA ASP A 111 -11.92 -4.49 5.31
C ASP A 111 -12.12 -5.63 4.29
N GLY A 112 -11.06 -5.93 3.52
CA GLY A 112 -11.07 -6.93 2.45
C GLY A 112 -11.81 -6.49 1.18
N ILE A 113 -12.16 -5.22 1.03
CA ILE A 113 -12.78 -4.63 -0.16
C ILE A 113 -11.71 -3.99 -1.04
N PRO A 114 -11.67 -4.27 -2.35
CA PRO A 114 -10.79 -3.59 -3.31
C PRO A 114 -10.90 -2.07 -3.21
N SER A 115 -9.77 -1.40 -2.97
CA SER A 115 -9.72 0.04 -2.65
C SER A 115 -8.58 0.76 -3.40
N ASN A 116 -8.19 0.28 -4.58
CA ASN A 116 -7.39 1.06 -5.53
C ASN A 116 -8.36 1.89 -6.39
N VAL A 117 -7.95 3.11 -6.75
CA VAL A 117 -8.60 3.83 -7.86
C VAL A 117 -8.26 3.14 -9.19
N ASN A 118 -8.90 3.52 -10.29
CA ASN A 118 -8.76 2.81 -11.57
C ASN A 118 -7.30 2.70 -12.06
N SER A 119 -6.50 3.74 -11.88
CA SER A 119 -5.06 3.71 -12.18
C SER A 119 -4.25 2.72 -11.32
N GLY A 120 -4.88 2.06 -10.33
CA GLY A 120 -4.23 1.24 -9.32
C GLY A 120 -3.62 2.03 -8.18
N ASN A 121 -3.76 3.36 -8.15
CA ASN A 121 -3.22 4.20 -7.09
C ASN A 121 -3.92 3.93 -5.74
N GLN A 122 -3.28 4.28 -4.65
CA GLN A 122 -3.61 3.86 -3.28
C GLN A 122 -4.44 4.91 -2.50
N ARG A 123 -5.16 5.78 -3.18
CA ARG A 123 -5.83 6.96 -2.60
C ARG A 123 -6.76 6.64 -1.43
N PHE A 124 -7.51 5.54 -1.50
CA PHE A 124 -8.47 5.17 -0.46
C PHE A 124 -7.83 4.88 0.92
N ILE A 125 -6.52 4.63 1.01
CA ILE A 125 -5.82 4.47 2.29
C ILE A 125 -6.03 5.71 3.19
N ASP A 126 -6.12 6.90 2.61
CA ASP A 126 -6.25 8.15 3.35
C ASP A 126 -7.60 8.28 4.10
N MET A 127 -8.61 7.46 3.75
CA MET A 127 -9.89 7.40 4.49
C MET A 127 -9.76 6.79 5.89
N VAL A 128 -8.69 6.02 6.14
CA VAL A 128 -8.49 5.26 7.37
C VAL A 128 -7.44 5.95 8.21
N PHE A 129 -7.75 6.25 9.46
CA PHE A 129 -6.84 6.90 10.41
C PHE A 129 -6.33 5.89 11.46
N PRO A 130 -5.21 6.18 12.14
CA PRO A 130 -4.59 5.27 13.08
C PRO A 130 -5.54 4.64 14.11
N LEU A 131 -6.42 5.44 14.73
CA LEU A 131 -7.30 4.96 15.80
C LEU A 131 -8.43 4.02 15.31
N ASP A 132 -8.75 4.06 14.01
CA ASP A 132 -9.77 3.17 13.39
C ASP A 132 -9.20 1.79 13.02
N ILE A 133 -7.88 1.66 12.91
CA ILE A 133 -7.22 0.44 12.43
C ILE A 133 -7.19 -0.61 13.54
N ASP A 134 -7.63 -1.84 13.24
CA ASP A 134 -7.48 -3.01 14.07
C ASP A 134 -6.18 -3.78 13.73
N TYR A 135 -5.91 -3.92 12.43
CA TYR A 135 -4.68 -4.52 11.92
C TYR A 135 -4.35 -4.07 10.51
N ILE A 136 -3.08 -4.19 10.13
CA ILE A 136 -2.62 -4.09 8.75
C ILE A 136 -1.98 -5.42 8.37
N GLU A 137 -2.48 -6.05 7.30
CA GLU A 137 -1.93 -7.29 6.76
C GLU A 137 -1.27 -7.02 5.41
N VAL A 138 -0.05 -7.50 5.23
CA VAL A 138 0.71 -7.40 3.98
C VAL A 138 1.02 -8.80 3.47
N VAL A 139 0.54 -9.10 2.27
CA VAL A 139 0.84 -10.34 1.54
C VAL A 139 1.78 -10.02 0.40
N ARG A 140 2.98 -10.63 0.40
CA ARG A 140 3.97 -10.41 -0.65
C ARG A 140 4.04 -11.57 -1.62
N GLY A 141 4.29 -11.24 -2.89
CA GLY A 141 4.50 -12.22 -3.96
C GLY A 141 3.26 -12.49 -4.79
N THR A 142 3.33 -13.56 -5.56
CA THR A 142 2.37 -13.87 -6.64
C THR A 142 1.36 -14.95 -6.26
N ASN A 143 1.30 -15.36 -5.00
CA ASN A 143 0.63 -16.61 -4.60
C ASN A 143 -0.82 -16.44 -4.14
N ASP A 144 -1.29 -15.22 -3.88
CA ASP A 144 -2.68 -14.99 -3.49
C ASP A 144 -3.61 -15.07 -4.72
N PRO A 145 -4.52 -16.05 -4.83
CA PRO A 145 -5.44 -16.16 -5.96
C PRO A 145 -6.71 -15.31 -5.79
N ARG A 146 -6.98 -14.77 -4.60
CA ARG A 146 -8.24 -14.08 -4.28
C ARG A 146 -8.43 -12.79 -5.08
N TYR A 147 -7.33 -12.15 -5.50
CA TYR A 147 -7.34 -10.86 -6.18
C TYR A 147 -6.59 -10.93 -7.51
N GLY A 148 -7.12 -10.28 -8.54
CA GLY A 148 -6.52 -10.21 -9.89
C GLY A 148 -5.92 -8.83 -10.18
N LEU A 149 -6.74 -7.91 -10.68
CA LEU A 149 -6.32 -6.58 -11.09
C LEU A 149 -5.58 -5.84 -9.96
N HIS A 150 -4.42 -5.25 -10.27
CA HIS A 150 -3.49 -4.56 -9.36
C HIS A 150 -2.77 -5.46 -8.32
N ASN A 151 -2.98 -6.77 -8.31
CA ASN A 151 -2.32 -7.69 -7.39
C ASN A 151 -1.07 -8.32 -8.04
N ILE A 152 -0.11 -7.51 -8.48
CA ILE A 152 1.07 -7.98 -9.21
C ILE A 152 2.17 -8.45 -8.26
N GLY A 153 2.56 -7.62 -7.33
CA GLY A 153 3.56 -7.90 -6.30
C GLY A 153 2.99 -8.43 -4.99
N GLY A 154 1.66 -8.32 -4.82
CA GLY A 154 0.94 -8.69 -3.62
C GLY A 154 -0.11 -7.66 -3.21
N ASN A 155 -0.56 -7.75 -1.97
CA ASN A 155 -1.64 -6.88 -1.46
C ASN A 155 -1.40 -6.39 -0.03
N ILE A 156 -2.11 -5.33 0.33
CA ILE A 156 -2.16 -4.73 1.67
C ILE A 156 -3.63 -4.63 2.06
N ASN A 157 -4.00 -5.16 3.21
CA ASN A 157 -5.34 -5.05 3.77
C ASN A 157 -5.30 -4.28 5.09
N LEU A 158 -6.01 -3.16 5.14
CA LEU A 158 -6.26 -2.41 6.36
C LEU A 158 -7.58 -2.89 6.95
N GLY A 159 -7.49 -3.72 7.97
CA GLY A 159 -8.66 -4.12 8.76
C GLY A 159 -9.00 -3.03 9.76
N THR A 160 -10.22 -2.50 9.72
CA THR A 160 -10.68 -1.50 10.68
C THR A 160 -11.50 -2.13 11.79
N ARG A 161 -11.56 -1.48 12.94
CA ARG A 161 -12.18 -2.01 14.17
C ARG A 161 -13.63 -2.43 13.91
N GLN A 162 -14.02 -3.60 14.43
CA GLN A 162 -15.35 -4.15 14.32
C GLN A 162 -15.79 -4.78 15.64
N GLY A 163 -16.96 -4.36 16.14
CA GLY A 163 -17.50 -4.80 17.42
C GLY A 163 -16.74 -4.23 18.62
N GLY A 164 -16.91 -4.86 19.78
CA GLY A 164 -16.36 -4.44 21.06
C GLY A 164 -17.11 -3.30 21.73
N ASN A 165 -16.81 -3.07 23.02
CA ASN A 165 -17.42 -2.00 23.81
C ASN A 165 -16.31 -1.04 24.26
N TYR A 166 -16.18 0.09 23.59
CA TYR A 166 -15.15 1.10 23.86
C TYR A 166 -15.59 2.48 23.39
N THR A 167 -14.97 3.49 23.92
CA THR A 167 -14.97 4.86 23.39
C THR A 167 -13.58 5.41 23.56
N ASP A 168 -12.86 5.53 22.44
CA ASP A 168 -11.51 6.02 22.42
C ASP A 168 -11.47 7.38 21.71
N ALA A 169 -10.74 8.34 22.26
CA ALA A 169 -10.51 9.64 21.65
C ALA A 169 -9.02 9.98 21.70
N ARG A 170 -8.54 10.65 20.67
CA ARG A 170 -7.17 11.13 20.56
C ARG A 170 -7.18 12.57 20.06
N LEU A 171 -6.45 13.45 20.77
CA LEU A 171 -6.21 14.83 20.38
C LEU A 171 -4.72 15.03 20.22
N THR A 172 -4.27 15.51 19.06
CA THR A 172 -2.86 15.74 18.77
C THR A 172 -2.62 17.20 18.41
N TYR A 173 -1.51 17.74 18.90
CA TYR A 173 -0.95 19.02 18.49
C TYR A 173 0.55 18.87 18.26
N GLY A 174 1.09 19.53 17.23
CA GLY A 174 2.52 19.38 16.92
C GLY A 174 3.07 20.37 15.92
N SER A 175 4.27 20.05 15.43
CA SER A 175 4.99 20.82 14.44
C SER A 175 4.13 21.15 13.23
N TYR A 176 4.43 22.25 12.57
CA TYR A 176 3.69 22.77 11.41
C TYR A 176 2.22 23.08 11.72
N ASN A 177 1.97 23.53 12.98
CA ASN A 177 0.61 23.82 13.46
C ASN A 177 -0.37 22.65 13.25
N THR A 178 0.15 21.43 13.27
CA THR A 178 -0.68 20.22 13.08
C THR A 178 -1.64 20.07 14.24
N ARG A 179 -2.92 19.90 13.91
CA ARG A 179 -4.02 19.66 14.86
C ARG A 179 -4.79 18.47 14.36
N GLU A 180 -4.99 17.49 15.21
CA GLU A 180 -5.73 16.29 14.87
C GLU A 180 -6.67 15.91 16.02
N ALA A 181 -7.87 15.45 15.65
CA ALA A 181 -8.83 14.84 16.56
C ALA A 181 -9.35 13.55 15.93
N GLN A 182 -9.35 12.46 16.69
CA GLN A 182 -9.90 11.18 16.29
C GLN A 182 -10.81 10.66 17.42
N VAL A 183 -11.94 10.06 17.05
CA VAL A 183 -12.87 9.39 17.97
C VAL A 183 -13.30 8.08 17.36
N ALA A 184 -13.20 6.99 18.11
CA ALA A 184 -13.65 5.67 17.73
C ALA A 184 -14.56 5.11 18.83
N ILE A 185 -15.75 4.65 18.44
CA ILE A 185 -16.76 4.12 19.36
C ILE A 185 -17.17 2.74 18.88
N GLY A 186 -17.11 1.75 19.76
CA GLY A 186 -17.65 0.41 19.55
C GLY A 186 -18.77 0.13 20.55
N ARG A 187 -19.83 -0.53 20.08
CA ARG A 187 -20.92 -1.07 20.92
C ARG A 187 -21.30 -2.43 20.39
N GLU A 188 -21.34 -3.39 21.29
CA GLU A 188 -21.68 -4.77 20.95
C GLU A 188 -22.56 -5.38 22.03
N ALA A 189 -23.75 -5.83 21.63
CA ALA A 189 -24.71 -6.53 22.48
C ALA A 189 -25.67 -7.33 21.61
N ASP A 190 -26.15 -8.46 22.12
CA ASP A 190 -27.26 -9.27 21.54
C ASP A 190 -27.05 -9.58 20.03
N GLY A 191 -25.81 -9.89 19.63
CA GLY A 191 -25.46 -10.20 18.24
C GLY A 191 -25.33 -8.96 17.34
N VAL A 192 -25.59 -7.75 17.84
CA VAL A 192 -25.41 -6.49 17.11
C VAL A 192 -24.06 -5.87 17.46
N ALA A 193 -23.21 -5.63 16.47
CA ALA A 193 -21.95 -4.91 16.59
C ALA A 193 -22.03 -3.60 15.80
N GLN A 194 -21.72 -2.49 16.46
CA GLN A 194 -21.76 -1.14 15.87
C GLN A 194 -20.44 -0.45 16.14
N ASN A 195 -19.88 0.17 15.11
CA ASN A 195 -18.68 0.98 15.24
C ASN A 195 -18.86 2.31 14.52
N TYR A 196 -18.39 3.36 15.12
CA TYR A 196 -18.41 4.71 14.58
C TYR A 196 -17.02 5.31 14.68
N PHE A 197 -16.59 5.98 13.64
CA PHE A 197 -15.30 6.63 13.56
C PHE A 197 -15.46 8.05 13.02
N LEU A 198 -14.75 9.01 13.63
CA LEU A 198 -14.66 10.39 13.19
C LEU A 198 -13.21 10.85 13.32
N ALA A 199 -12.67 11.49 12.29
CA ALA A 199 -11.38 12.15 12.34
C ALA A 199 -11.37 13.49 11.62
N SER A 200 -10.56 14.42 12.14
CA SER A 200 -10.22 15.67 11.51
C SER A 200 -8.75 15.96 11.72
N GLN A 201 -8.03 16.31 10.66
CA GLN A 201 -6.62 16.72 10.72
C GLN A 201 -6.42 17.98 9.90
N ALA A 202 -5.66 18.95 10.42
CA ALA A 202 -5.22 20.13 9.71
C ALA A 202 -3.74 20.41 10.01
N SER A 203 -2.99 20.87 9.02
CA SER A 203 -1.58 21.24 9.13
C SER A 203 -1.25 22.38 8.18
N ASP A 204 -0.31 23.26 8.57
CA ASP A 204 0.25 24.27 7.68
C ASP A 204 1.31 23.67 6.72
N GLY A 205 1.74 22.41 6.97
CA GLY A 205 2.77 21.74 6.22
C GLY A 205 4.21 22.18 6.54
N TYR A 206 5.19 21.46 5.99
CA TYR A 206 6.60 21.77 6.19
C TYR A 206 7.08 22.92 5.31
N ARG A 207 6.58 22.98 4.09
CA ARG A 207 6.96 23.99 3.08
C ARG A 207 5.96 25.14 3.06
N ASP A 208 6.35 26.23 2.41
CA ASP A 208 5.40 27.25 2.01
C ASP A 208 4.40 26.65 1.02
N HIS A 209 3.15 27.08 1.09
CA HIS A 209 2.06 26.56 0.26
C HIS A 209 1.89 25.02 0.34
N ASP A 210 1.84 24.49 1.59
CA ASP A 210 1.77 23.05 1.91
C ASP A 210 0.65 22.74 2.92
N ARG A 211 -0.37 23.61 3.02
CA ARG A 211 -1.47 23.43 3.96
C ARG A 211 -2.37 22.27 3.54
N SER A 212 -2.88 21.54 4.52
CA SER A 212 -3.86 20.48 4.28
C SER A 212 -4.93 20.43 5.36
N LYS A 213 -6.13 19.98 4.96
CA LYS A 213 -7.24 19.68 5.87
C LYS A 213 -7.91 18.39 5.43
N LYS A 214 -8.18 17.51 6.37
CA LYS A 214 -8.77 16.19 6.14
C LYS A 214 -9.89 15.91 7.11
N TYR A 215 -10.94 15.27 6.62
CA TYR A 215 -12.06 14.78 7.43
C TYR A 215 -12.39 13.36 7.02
N SER A 216 -12.63 12.49 7.99
CA SER A 216 -13.08 11.12 7.76
C SER A 216 -14.22 10.81 8.70
N LEU A 217 -15.27 10.19 8.16
CA LEU A 217 -16.40 9.65 8.93
C LEU A 217 -16.68 8.24 8.46
N GLY A 218 -16.79 7.30 9.41
CA GLY A 218 -17.08 5.90 9.13
C GLY A 218 -18.11 5.33 10.09
N GLY A 219 -18.90 4.37 9.59
CA GLY A 219 -19.82 3.56 10.36
C GLY A 219 -19.83 2.11 9.90
N LYS A 220 -19.95 1.18 10.85
CA LYS A 220 -20.13 -0.24 10.62
C LYS A 220 -21.28 -0.76 11.47
N TRP A 221 -22.11 -1.59 10.87
CA TRP A 221 -23.24 -2.23 11.56
C TRP A 221 -23.30 -3.69 11.12
N PHE A 222 -23.14 -4.59 12.07
CA PHE A 222 -23.18 -6.03 11.84
C PHE A 222 -24.18 -6.66 12.78
N TYR A 223 -24.93 -7.62 12.27
CA TYR A 223 -25.83 -8.46 13.02
C TYR A 223 -25.52 -9.92 12.76
N SER A 224 -25.24 -10.67 13.82
CA SER A 224 -25.06 -12.12 13.79
C SER A 224 -26.27 -12.78 14.45
N GLY A 225 -26.89 -13.72 13.76
CA GLY A 225 -28.10 -14.41 14.21
C GLY A 225 -27.98 -15.91 14.06
N GLY A 226 -28.96 -16.64 14.67
CA GLY A 226 -29.04 -18.10 14.57
C GLY A 226 -27.85 -18.83 15.20
N GLU A 227 -27.33 -18.36 16.34
CA GLU A 227 -26.11 -18.91 16.95
C GLU A 227 -24.93 -18.90 15.96
N ASP A 228 -24.74 -17.76 15.31
CA ASP A 228 -23.71 -17.49 14.28
C ASP A 228 -23.89 -18.23 12.94
N LEU A 229 -25.11 -18.71 12.65
CA LEU A 229 -25.41 -19.28 11.33
C LEU A 229 -25.34 -18.25 10.19
N PHE A 230 -25.59 -16.99 10.49
CA PHE A 230 -25.41 -15.92 9.53
C PHE A 230 -24.94 -14.62 10.18
N THR A 231 -24.20 -13.83 9.40
CA THR A 231 -23.85 -12.45 9.73
C THR A 231 -24.18 -11.57 8.54
N ILE A 232 -24.96 -10.50 8.76
CA ILE A 232 -25.22 -9.46 7.78
C ILE A 232 -24.56 -8.17 8.26
N GLY A 233 -23.92 -7.43 7.34
CA GLY A 233 -23.21 -6.22 7.70
C GLY A 233 -23.35 -5.11 6.67
N LEU A 234 -23.18 -3.89 7.14
CA LEU A 234 -23.09 -2.66 6.34
C LEU A 234 -21.88 -1.85 6.81
N ILE A 235 -21.08 -1.37 5.87
CA ILE A 235 -20.01 -0.42 6.11
C ILE A 235 -20.22 0.79 5.23
N ALA A 236 -20.15 2.00 5.79
CA ALA A 236 -20.20 3.25 5.07
C ALA A 236 -19.07 4.17 5.52
N ARG A 237 -18.36 4.83 4.58
CA ARG A 237 -17.29 5.79 4.84
C ARG A 237 -17.37 6.95 3.89
N VAL A 238 -17.06 8.14 4.38
CA VAL A 238 -16.86 9.35 3.58
C VAL A 238 -15.57 10.04 4.02
N TYR A 239 -14.89 10.65 3.08
CA TYR A 239 -13.63 11.36 3.31
C TYR A 239 -13.58 12.60 2.40
N HIS A 240 -13.05 13.68 2.95
CA HIS A 240 -12.78 14.91 2.23
C HIS A 240 -11.38 15.41 2.56
N HIS A 241 -10.67 15.94 1.56
CA HIS A 241 -9.31 16.47 1.69
C HIS A 241 -9.11 17.69 0.79
N GLU A 242 -8.76 18.81 1.39
CA GLU A 242 -8.24 20.00 0.71
C GLU A 242 -6.76 20.14 0.99
N ALA A 243 -5.94 20.40 -0.03
CA ALA A 243 -4.51 20.62 0.13
C ALA A 243 -3.97 21.66 -0.86
N ASP A 244 -3.02 22.48 -0.39
CA ASP A 244 -2.14 23.25 -1.24
C ASP A 244 -1.01 22.32 -1.76
N GLU A 245 -0.44 22.62 -2.94
CA GLU A 245 0.68 21.86 -3.50
C GLU A 245 1.92 22.74 -3.69
N PRO A 246 2.98 22.51 -2.90
CA PRO A 246 4.18 23.37 -2.92
C PRO A 246 5.02 23.23 -4.19
N GLY A 247 4.77 22.23 -5.04
CA GLY A 247 5.53 21.92 -6.22
C GLY A 247 6.90 21.28 -5.94
N PHE A 248 7.50 20.73 -6.99
CA PHE A 248 8.87 20.22 -6.92
C PHE A 248 9.89 21.34 -7.11
N MET A 249 11.08 21.15 -6.56
CA MET A 249 12.18 22.11 -6.54
C MET A 249 13.32 21.63 -7.42
N THR A 250 14.03 22.56 -8.06
CA THR A 250 15.35 22.29 -8.65
C THR A 250 16.40 22.09 -7.54
N ALA A 251 17.59 21.61 -7.89
CA ALA A 251 18.70 21.48 -6.95
C ALA A 251 19.13 22.84 -6.36
N GLU A 252 19.07 23.92 -7.15
CA GLU A 252 19.39 25.27 -6.71
C GLU A 252 18.37 25.83 -5.73
N GLU A 253 17.07 25.69 -6.02
CA GLU A 253 15.97 26.06 -5.11
C GLU A 253 16.07 25.28 -3.79
N LEU A 254 16.31 23.97 -3.84
CA LEU A 254 16.49 23.13 -2.67
C LEU A 254 17.68 23.56 -1.80
N ALA A 255 18.78 23.98 -2.40
CA ALA A 255 19.97 24.46 -1.69
C ALA A 255 19.79 25.86 -1.09
N THR A 256 18.99 26.71 -1.72
CA THR A 256 18.78 28.11 -1.33
C THR A 256 17.71 28.23 -0.25
N ASP A 257 16.54 27.64 -0.47
CA ASP A 257 15.42 27.65 0.48
C ASP A 257 14.64 26.34 0.43
N ARG A 258 15.01 25.43 1.27
CA ARG A 258 14.42 24.09 1.37
C ARG A 258 12.93 24.10 1.70
N ARG A 259 12.41 25.17 2.28
CA ARG A 259 11.01 25.32 2.65
C ARG A 259 10.19 26.11 1.63
N GLY A 260 10.83 26.79 0.73
CA GLY A 260 10.17 27.64 -0.26
C GLY A 260 9.23 26.87 -1.20
N SER A 261 8.31 27.60 -1.82
CA SER A 261 7.50 27.19 -2.93
C SER A 261 7.64 28.22 -4.06
N ALA A 262 7.83 27.74 -5.28
CA ALA A 262 8.01 28.64 -6.41
C ALA A 262 6.70 29.40 -6.74
N LEU A 263 6.80 30.64 -7.21
CA LEU A 263 5.64 31.47 -7.58
C LEU A 263 4.74 30.76 -8.61
N LYS A 264 5.28 29.94 -9.49
CA LYS A 264 4.50 29.14 -10.45
C LYS A 264 3.51 28.18 -9.80
N ASN A 265 3.76 27.77 -8.56
CA ASN A 265 2.93 26.84 -7.78
C ASN A 265 1.96 27.53 -6.80
N ALA A 266 1.95 28.88 -6.73
CA ALA A 266 1.22 29.65 -5.73
C ALA A 266 -0.31 29.40 -5.69
N ASN A 267 -0.89 28.81 -6.75
CA ASN A 267 -2.30 28.42 -6.82
C ASN A 267 -2.49 26.94 -7.14
N ASP A 268 -1.45 26.14 -6.94
CA ASP A 268 -1.57 24.68 -7.09
C ASP A 268 -2.28 24.13 -5.85
N LEU A 269 -3.30 23.32 -6.09
CA LEU A 269 -4.16 22.79 -5.04
C LEU A 269 -4.82 21.48 -5.45
N ASP A 270 -5.35 20.77 -4.46
CA ASP A 270 -6.09 19.53 -4.64
C ASP A 270 -7.33 19.54 -3.74
N ASP A 271 -8.48 19.15 -4.30
CA ASP A 271 -9.75 18.99 -3.60
C ASP A 271 -10.32 17.61 -3.93
N ARG A 272 -10.46 16.76 -2.90
CA ARG A 272 -10.76 15.35 -3.05
C ARG A 272 -11.90 14.90 -2.16
N ASP A 273 -12.86 14.18 -2.76
CA ASP A 273 -13.93 13.46 -2.08
C ASP A 273 -13.83 11.96 -2.35
N MET A 274 -13.98 11.16 -1.30
CA MET A 274 -14.07 9.70 -1.43
C MET A 274 -15.22 9.13 -0.63
N ARG A 275 -15.91 8.14 -1.20
CA ARG A 275 -17.05 7.46 -0.57
C ARG A 275 -16.90 5.96 -0.75
N HIS A 276 -17.20 5.25 0.31
CA HIS A 276 -17.23 3.79 0.33
C HIS A 276 -18.53 3.32 0.96
N LEU A 277 -19.17 2.35 0.33
CA LEU A 277 -20.33 1.63 0.86
C LEU A 277 -20.16 0.15 0.56
N SER A 278 -20.34 -0.72 1.54
CA SER A 278 -20.35 -2.17 1.30
C SER A 278 -21.34 -2.91 2.18
N THR A 279 -21.93 -3.96 1.63
CA THR A 279 -22.75 -4.92 2.37
C THR A 279 -22.02 -6.26 2.44
N HIS A 280 -22.17 -6.94 3.56
CA HIS A 280 -21.52 -8.21 3.88
C HIS A 280 -22.58 -9.23 4.26
N LEU A 281 -22.47 -10.44 3.73
CA LEU A 281 -23.34 -11.55 4.07
C LEU A 281 -22.48 -12.82 4.21
N ASP A 282 -22.32 -13.28 5.42
CA ASP A 282 -21.64 -14.52 5.75
C ASP A 282 -22.68 -15.56 6.18
N LEU A 283 -22.63 -16.75 5.60
CA LEU A 283 -23.59 -17.84 5.82
C LEU A 283 -22.85 -19.12 6.16
N GLN A 284 -23.19 -19.74 7.27
CA GLN A 284 -22.78 -21.10 7.61
C GLN A 284 -23.86 -22.05 7.11
N LEU A 285 -23.64 -22.67 5.94
CA LEU A 285 -24.62 -23.57 5.31
C LEU A 285 -24.62 -24.96 5.95
N SER A 286 -23.48 -25.38 6.49
CA SER A 286 -23.33 -26.61 7.28
C SER A 286 -22.07 -26.50 8.15
N ASP A 287 -21.78 -27.49 8.97
CA ASP A 287 -20.55 -27.51 9.80
C ASP A 287 -19.26 -27.43 8.97
N THR A 288 -19.32 -27.76 7.69
CA THR A 288 -18.16 -27.80 6.81
C THR A 288 -18.19 -26.78 5.67
N VAL A 289 -19.32 -26.11 5.43
CA VAL A 289 -19.51 -25.19 4.30
C VAL A 289 -19.87 -23.79 4.77
N HIS A 290 -19.04 -22.84 4.40
CA HIS A 290 -19.23 -21.41 4.64
C HIS A 290 -19.24 -20.63 3.32
N VAL A 291 -20.13 -19.63 3.21
CA VAL A 291 -20.23 -18.73 2.08
C VAL A 291 -20.13 -17.28 2.56
N SER A 292 -19.24 -16.49 1.96
CA SER A 292 -19.10 -15.06 2.22
C SER A 292 -19.34 -14.26 0.95
N ASN A 293 -20.22 -13.26 1.04
CA ASN A 293 -20.50 -12.35 -0.07
C ASN A 293 -20.31 -10.92 0.39
N LYS A 294 -19.67 -10.11 -0.47
CA LYS A 294 -19.50 -8.68 -0.26
C LYS A 294 -19.90 -7.96 -1.53
N LEU A 295 -20.86 -7.05 -1.43
CA LEU A 295 -21.19 -6.11 -2.50
C LEU A 295 -20.67 -4.74 -2.07
N TYR A 296 -19.98 -4.03 -2.97
CA TYR A 296 -19.39 -2.73 -2.65
C TYR A 296 -19.58 -1.70 -3.75
N TYR A 297 -19.53 -0.44 -3.33
CA TYR A 297 -19.49 0.75 -4.16
C TYR A 297 -18.42 1.69 -3.63
N ASN A 298 -17.49 2.10 -4.49
CA ASN A 298 -16.49 3.12 -4.23
C ASN A 298 -16.69 4.28 -5.20
N ARG A 299 -16.53 5.51 -4.73
CA ARG A 299 -16.45 6.70 -5.57
C ARG A 299 -15.25 7.54 -5.16
N TYR A 300 -14.49 7.96 -6.13
CA TYR A 300 -13.34 8.84 -6.02
C TYR A 300 -13.58 10.05 -6.92
N GLU A 301 -13.58 11.24 -6.35
CA GLU A 301 -13.67 12.52 -7.02
C GLU A 301 -12.45 13.34 -6.65
N ASP A 302 -11.82 13.99 -7.64
CA ASP A 302 -10.60 14.77 -7.41
C ASP A 302 -10.52 15.90 -8.43
N ASP A 303 -10.30 17.14 -7.97
CA ASP A 303 -10.07 18.33 -8.77
C ASP A 303 -8.72 18.95 -8.41
N ARG A 304 -7.71 18.57 -9.17
CA ARG A 304 -6.32 18.97 -8.94
C ARG A 304 -5.87 20.03 -9.93
N GLN A 305 -5.31 21.10 -9.42
CA GLN A 305 -4.71 22.19 -10.18
C GLN A 305 -3.21 22.19 -9.90
N VAL A 306 -2.37 21.97 -10.93
CA VAL A 306 -0.95 21.69 -10.71
C VAL A 306 -0.08 22.18 -11.85
N THR A 307 1.11 22.67 -11.48
CA THR A 307 2.18 23.07 -12.40
C THR A 307 3.40 22.18 -12.16
N PHE A 308 3.59 21.15 -13.01
CA PHE A 308 4.62 20.14 -12.74
C PHE A 308 6.04 20.61 -13.04
N THR A 309 6.25 21.39 -14.11
CA THR A 309 7.56 21.63 -14.68
C THR A 309 7.86 23.10 -14.83
N GLY A 310 9.07 23.44 -15.27
CA GLY A 310 9.45 24.79 -15.60
C GLY A 310 8.44 25.47 -16.53
N TYR A 311 8.09 26.70 -16.22
CA TYR A 311 7.22 27.49 -17.08
C TYR A 311 7.99 27.97 -18.30
N VAL A 312 7.71 27.38 -19.46
CA VAL A 312 8.13 27.91 -20.76
C VAL A 312 6.92 28.56 -21.41
N PRO A 313 6.92 29.86 -21.71
CA PRO A 313 5.83 30.54 -22.40
C PRO A 313 5.43 29.78 -23.67
N GLY A 314 4.13 29.51 -23.83
CA GLY A 314 3.60 28.74 -24.96
C GLY A 314 3.51 27.23 -24.77
N ASN A 315 4.14 26.65 -23.75
CA ASN A 315 4.11 25.20 -23.51
C ASN A 315 2.94 24.71 -22.62
N ALA A 316 2.13 25.62 -22.11
CA ALA A 316 0.94 25.33 -21.29
C ALA A 316 1.22 24.31 -20.16
N PRO A 317 2.21 24.54 -19.26
CA PRO A 317 2.61 23.55 -18.24
C PRO A 317 1.57 23.35 -17.14
N ARG A 318 0.71 24.35 -16.96
CA ARG A 318 -0.32 24.36 -15.95
C ARG A 318 -1.48 23.47 -16.33
N GLN A 319 -1.97 22.68 -15.37
CA GLN A 319 -3.03 21.69 -15.59
C GLN A 319 -4.09 21.79 -14.53
N ARG A 320 -5.36 21.64 -14.95
CA ARG A 320 -6.43 21.21 -14.09
C ARG A 320 -6.80 19.80 -14.48
N ARG A 321 -6.76 18.89 -13.52
CA ARG A 321 -7.06 17.47 -13.70
C ARG A 321 -8.27 17.14 -12.86
N GLN A 322 -9.27 16.51 -13.45
CA GLN A 322 -10.52 16.14 -12.80
C GLN A 322 -10.79 14.66 -13.01
N TRP A 323 -11.07 13.96 -11.93
CA TRP A 323 -11.46 12.55 -11.93
C TRP A 323 -12.83 12.41 -11.27
N ASP A 324 -13.69 11.58 -11.83
CA ASP A 324 -14.88 11.00 -11.19
C ASP A 324 -14.87 9.51 -11.54
N GLU A 325 -14.44 8.70 -10.58
CA GLU A 325 -14.27 7.25 -10.73
C GLU A 325 -15.27 6.53 -9.82
N LYS A 326 -16.01 5.59 -10.40
CA LYS A 326 -16.99 4.76 -9.71
C LYS A 326 -16.65 3.31 -9.92
N GLN A 327 -16.67 2.54 -8.84
CA GLN A 327 -16.45 1.10 -8.84
C GLN A 327 -17.59 0.44 -8.10
N THR A 328 -18.23 -0.54 -8.72
CA THR A 328 -19.23 -1.41 -8.10
C THR A 328 -18.75 -2.84 -8.28
N GLY A 329 -18.71 -3.61 -7.19
CA GLY A 329 -18.21 -4.98 -7.30
C GLY A 329 -18.86 -5.95 -6.34
N LEU A 330 -18.77 -7.22 -6.70
CA LEU A 330 -19.20 -8.38 -5.92
C LEU A 330 -18.00 -9.30 -5.70
N LEU A 331 -17.74 -9.65 -4.45
CA LEU A 331 -16.83 -10.71 -4.05
C LEU A 331 -17.66 -11.83 -3.42
N SER A 332 -17.58 -13.04 -3.94
CA SER A 332 -18.26 -14.22 -3.39
C SER A 332 -17.22 -15.31 -3.18
N THR A 333 -17.21 -15.89 -1.98
CA THR A 333 -16.26 -16.93 -1.59
C THR A 333 -16.99 -18.07 -0.92
N LEU A 334 -16.75 -19.29 -1.37
CA LEU A 334 -17.21 -20.54 -0.75
C LEU A 334 -15.99 -21.24 -0.15
N THR A 335 -16.05 -21.58 1.12
CA THR A 335 -15.04 -22.38 1.82
C THR A 335 -15.67 -23.70 2.25
N TRP A 336 -15.03 -24.81 1.88
CA TRP A 336 -15.47 -26.17 2.20
C TRP A 336 -14.36 -26.97 2.89
N ALA A 337 -14.55 -27.27 4.17
CA ALA A 337 -13.72 -28.22 4.92
C ALA A 337 -14.11 -29.65 4.52
N ALA A 338 -13.56 -30.13 3.39
CA ALA A 338 -13.95 -31.42 2.81
C ALA A 338 -13.53 -32.61 3.68
N THR A 339 -12.35 -32.51 4.31
CA THR A 339 -11.84 -33.47 5.31
C THR A 339 -11.00 -32.72 6.35
N PRO A 340 -10.60 -33.33 7.45
CA PRO A 340 -9.65 -32.71 8.40
C PRO A 340 -8.32 -32.30 7.76
N ALA A 341 -7.92 -32.95 6.64
CA ALA A 341 -6.69 -32.65 5.92
C ALA A 341 -6.87 -31.79 4.67
N LEU A 342 -8.10 -31.49 4.24
CA LEU A 342 -8.39 -30.80 2.99
C LEU A 342 -9.48 -29.74 3.17
N THR A 343 -9.11 -28.49 2.97
CA THR A 343 -10.05 -27.37 2.82
C THR A 343 -9.95 -26.83 1.39
N VAL A 344 -11.09 -26.64 0.75
CA VAL A 344 -11.18 -26.02 -0.58
C VAL A 344 -11.86 -24.67 -0.47
N GLU A 345 -11.30 -23.67 -1.12
CA GLU A 345 -11.91 -22.35 -1.27
C GLU A 345 -12.06 -22.01 -2.74
N ALA A 346 -13.24 -21.55 -3.12
CA ALA A 346 -13.52 -21.06 -4.47
C ALA A 346 -14.16 -19.68 -4.40
N GLY A 347 -13.84 -18.82 -5.35
CA GLY A 347 -14.41 -17.46 -5.33
C GLY A 347 -14.65 -16.89 -6.72
N LEU A 348 -15.60 -15.96 -6.74
CA LEU A 348 -15.96 -15.13 -7.90
C LEU A 348 -15.78 -13.66 -7.54
N ASN A 349 -15.22 -12.90 -8.48
CA ASN A 349 -15.07 -11.46 -8.39
C ASN A 349 -15.69 -10.85 -9.65
N ALA A 350 -16.65 -9.96 -9.48
CA ALA A 350 -17.18 -9.16 -10.59
C ALA A 350 -17.03 -7.68 -10.21
N GLU A 351 -16.49 -6.87 -11.09
CA GLU A 351 -16.31 -5.44 -10.88
C GLU A 351 -16.68 -4.67 -12.14
N HIS A 352 -17.46 -3.62 -12.00
CA HIS A 352 -17.76 -2.63 -13.01
C HIS A 352 -17.23 -1.27 -12.60
N GLN A 353 -16.52 -0.60 -13.50
CA GLN A 353 -16.00 0.76 -13.34
C GLN A 353 -16.61 1.68 -14.41
N ASP A 354 -17.10 2.86 -14.00
CA ASP A 354 -17.53 3.95 -14.88
C ASP A 354 -16.80 5.22 -14.44
N ASN A 355 -15.97 5.76 -15.32
CA ASN A 355 -15.01 6.77 -14.96
C ASN A 355 -14.96 7.90 -15.98
N THR A 356 -14.74 9.11 -15.50
CA THR A 356 -14.41 10.27 -16.33
C THR A 356 -13.06 10.85 -15.92
N TYR A 357 -12.27 11.22 -16.91
CA TYR A 357 -11.02 11.91 -16.71
C TYR A 357 -10.92 13.10 -17.64
N ARG A 358 -10.75 14.28 -17.06
CA ARG A 358 -10.59 15.54 -17.80
C ARG A 358 -9.26 16.19 -17.46
N ARG A 359 -8.51 16.63 -18.48
CA ARG A 359 -7.23 17.33 -18.34
C ARG A 359 -7.22 18.57 -19.21
N LEU A 360 -7.20 19.72 -18.56
CA LEU A 360 -7.17 21.04 -19.18
C LEU A 360 -5.75 21.61 -19.05
N ARG A 361 -5.28 22.29 -20.08
CA ARG A 361 -3.98 23.00 -20.10
C ARG A 361 -4.18 24.49 -20.18
N TYR A 362 -3.31 25.26 -19.52
CA TYR A 362 -3.37 26.71 -19.41
C TYR A 362 -2.02 27.34 -19.67
N ASN A 363 -2.01 28.46 -20.47
CA ASN A 363 -0.84 29.25 -20.84
C ASN A 363 -0.74 30.54 -20.01
N HIS A 364 -0.73 30.43 -18.68
CA HIS A 364 -0.64 31.62 -17.84
C HIS A 364 0.77 31.79 -17.26
N ALA A 365 1.32 33.01 -17.43
CA ALA A 365 2.60 33.37 -16.82
C ALA A 365 2.48 33.55 -15.30
N VAL A 366 1.29 33.96 -14.83
CA VAL A 366 0.93 34.09 -13.42
C VAL A 366 -0.28 33.22 -13.15
N PRO A 367 -0.24 32.38 -12.13
CA PRO A 367 -1.20 31.30 -11.92
C PRO A 367 -2.54 31.73 -11.32
N THR A 368 -3.17 32.79 -11.74
CA THR A 368 -4.39 33.31 -11.10
C THR A 368 -5.67 33.00 -11.84
N ASP A 369 -5.63 32.56 -13.10
CA ASP A 369 -6.85 32.36 -13.89
C ASP A 369 -6.90 30.97 -14.53
N PHE A 370 -7.87 30.17 -14.11
CA PHE A 370 -8.25 28.89 -14.71
C PHE A 370 -9.55 28.96 -15.51
N SER A 371 -10.05 30.15 -15.84
CA SER A 371 -11.32 30.32 -16.50
C SER A 371 -11.32 29.85 -17.96
N THR A 372 -10.19 30.05 -18.68
CA THR A 372 -10.11 29.75 -20.11
C THR A 372 -8.92 28.82 -20.41
N PRO A 373 -9.16 27.52 -20.67
CA PRO A 373 -8.07 26.63 -21.05
C PRO A 373 -7.52 26.94 -22.43
N ALA A 374 -6.19 26.85 -22.57
CA ALA A 374 -5.52 26.93 -23.88
C ALA A 374 -5.88 25.71 -24.75
N ARG A 375 -6.03 24.55 -24.13
CA ARG A 375 -6.47 23.33 -24.80
C ARG A 375 -7.09 22.31 -23.81
N ILE A 376 -7.99 21.50 -24.31
CA ILE A 376 -8.46 20.28 -23.65
C ILE A 376 -7.51 19.16 -24.10
N GLN A 377 -6.75 18.60 -23.18
CA GLN A 377 -5.82 17.49 -23.47
C GLN A 377 -6.52 16.16 -23.39
N ASN A 378 -7.33 15.95 -22.35
CA ASN A 378 -8.17 14.75 -22.15
C ASN A 378 -9.59 15.21 -21.78
N ASP A 379 -10.58 14.50 -22.30
CA ASP A 379 -11.98 14.55 -21.90
C ASP A 379 -12.53 13.15 -22.17
N ASP A 380 -12.03 12.21 -21.38
CA ASP A 380 -12.21 10.78 -21.62
C ASP A 380 -13.30 10.25 -20.68
N ARG A 381 -14.14 9.38 -21.21
CA ARG A 381 -15.05 8.57 -20.42
C ARG A 381 -14.77 7.11 -20.73
N TYR A 382 -14.54 6.30 -19.71
CA TYR A 382 -14.23 4.90 -19.90
C TYR A 382 -14.97 4.00 -18.91
N SER A 383 -15.34 2.83 -19.39
CA SER A 383 -15.91 1.75 -18.60
C SER A 383 -14.99 0.53 -18.63
N LEU A 384 -14.98 -0.20 -17.53
CA LEU A 384 -14.24 -1.46 -17.40
C LEU A 384 -15.11 -2.46 -16.65
N ASP A 385 -15.25 -3.65 -17.25
CA ASP A 385 -15.81 -4.83 -16.58
C ASP A 385 -14.71 -5.86 -16.38
N ASN A 386 -14.58 -6.34 -15.15
CA ASN A 386 -13.67 -7.43 -14.78
C ASN A 386 -14.48 -8.58 -14.18
N LEU A 387 -14.31 -9.78 -14.74
CA LEU A 387 -14.82 -11.01 -14.18
C LEU A 387 -13.65 -11.94 -13.87
N GLY A 388 -13.46 -12.24 -12.58
CA GLY A 388 -12.44 -13.15 -12.07
C GLY A 388 -13.05 -14.34 -11.35
N ALA A 389 -12.42 -15.50 -11.47
CA ALA A 389 -12.76 -16.68 -10.70
C ALA A 389 -11.49 -17.39 -10.22
N TYR A 390 -11.54 -17.97 -9.04
CA TYR A 390 -10.41 -18.73 -8.51
C TYR A 390 -10.87 -19.95 -7.73
N VAL A 391 -9.96 -20.91 -7.62
CA VAL A 391 -10.04 -22.04 -6.69
C VAL A 391 -8.68 -22.25 -6.06
N GLN A 392 -8.68 -22.57 -4.78
CA GLN A 392 -7.50 -23.01 -4.04
C GLN A 392 -7.85 -24.16 -3.12
N ALA A 393 -6.86 -24.99 -2.81
CA ALA A 393 -7.01 -26.06 -1.84
C ALA A 393 -5.87 -25.97 -0.81
N VAL A 394 -6.20 -26.07 0.47
CA VAL A 394 -5.22 -26.24 1.54
C VAL A 394 -5.22 -27.72 1.88
N TYR A 395 -4.19 -28.43 1.44
CA TYR A 395 -4.01 -29.87 1.68
C TYR A 395 -2.88 -30.12 2.66
N GLN A 396 -3.22 -30.68 3.81
CA GLN A 396 -2.29 -30.96 4.89
C GLN A 396 -2.32 -32.47 5.23
N PRO A 397 -1.63 -33.29 4.38
CA PRO A 397 -1.65 -34.77 4.55
C PRO A 397 -0.99 -35.24 5.84
N THR A 398 -0.08 -34.43 6.39
CA THR A 398 0.57 -34.66 7.69
C THR A 398 0.70 -33.34 8.45
N PRO A 399 0.87 -33.35 9.77
CA PRO A 399 1.10 -32.12 10.53
C PRO A 399 2.32 -31.31 10.04
N ALA A 400 3.29 -31.98 9.39
CA ALA A 400 4.51 -31.34 8.90
C ALA A 400 4.40 -30.79 7.48
N LEU A 401 3.46 -31.23 6.65
CA LEU A 401 3.41 -30.88 5.22
C LEU A 401 2.09 -30.19 4.89
N LYS A 402 2.16 -28.97 4.35
CA LYS A 402 1.04 -28.22 3.78
C LYS A 402 1.32 -27.89 2.33
N ILE A 403 0.39 -28.18 1.43
CA ILE A 403 0.44 -27.91 -0.01
C ILE A 403 -0.77 -27.08 -0.37
N VAL A 404 -0.57 -25.97 -1.09
CA VAL A 404 -1.64 -25.06 -1.49
C VAL A 404 -1.54 -24.80 -2.99
N PRO A 405 -2.14 -25.68 -3.84
CA PRO A 405 -2.36 -25.36 -5.24
C PRO A 405 -3.50 -24.37 -5.39
N ALA A 406 -3.36 -23.45 -6.35
CA ALA A 406 -4.41 -22.50 -6.68
C ALA A 406 -4.40 -22.18 -8.17
N TYR A 407 -5.56 -21.78 -8.68
CA TYR A 407 -5.74 -21.34 -10.05
C TYR A 407 -6.74 -20.21 -10.12
N ARG A 408 -6.38 -19.16 -10.84
CA ARG A 408 -7.25 -18.01 -11.07
C ARG A 408 -7.34 -17.71 -12.56
N VAL A 409 -8.51 -17.26 -13.00
CA VAL A 409 -8.75 -16.71 -14.34
C VAL A 409 -9.39 -15.34 -14.24
N ASP A 410 -9.02 -14.44 -15.16
CA ASP A 410 -9.64 -13.12 -15.31
C ASP A 410 -9.99 -12.84 -16.76
N ARG A 411 -11.08 -12.10 -16.99
CA ARG A 411 -11.51 -11.55 -18.28
C ARG A 411 -11.88 -10.10 -18.12
N PHE A 412 -11.57 -9.30 -19.14
CA PHE A 412 -11.85 -7.87 -19.19
C PHE A 412 -12.64 -7.51 -20.42
N SER A 413 -13.57 -6.58 -20.26
CA SER A 413 -14.24 -5.86 -21.35
C SER A 413 -14.44 -4.40 -20.94
N GLY A 414 -14.73 -3.55 -21.90
CA GLY A 414 -14.96 -2.13 -21.64
C GLY A 414 -14.86 -1.29 -22.88
N SER A 415 -14.91 0.01 -22.69
CA SER A 415 -14.79 0.98 -23.77
C SER A 415 -14.25 2.32 -23.26
N THR A 416 -13.66 3.09 -24.17
CA THR A 416 -13.22 4.45 -23.92
C THR A 416 -13.82 5.38 -24.96
N ARG A 417 -14.44 6.48 -24.50
CA ARG A 417 -14.88 7.56 -25.36
C ARG A 417 -13.87 8.70 -25.27
N LEU A 418 -13.27 9.01 -26.40
CA LEU A 418 -12.26 10.06 -26.55
C LEU A 418 -12.91 11.42 -26.85
N PRO A 419 -12.14 12.54 -26.70
CA PRO A 419 -12.54 13.85 -27.23
C PRO A 419 -12.93 13.76 -28.71
N GLY A 420 -14.02 14.44 -29.09
CA GLY A 420 -14.58 14.33 -30.46
C GLY A 420 -15.59 13.19 -30.63
N GLY A 421 -15.91 12.44 -29.56
CA GLY A 421 -17.01 11.45 -29.53
C GLY A 421 -16.67 10.08 -30.11
N ILE A 422 -15.41 9.81 -30.41
CA ILE A 422 -14.94 8.50 -30.86
C ILE A 422 -14.98 7.54 -29.68
N THR A 423 -15.70 6.41 -29.83
CA THR A 423 -15.71 5.34 -28.83
C THR A 423 -14.90 4.17 -29.36
N ALA A 424 -13.92 3.74 -28.56
CA ALA A 424 -13.08 2.60 -28.86
C ALA A 424 -13.28 1.51 -27.80
N PRO A 425 -13.44 0.25 -28.19
CA PRO A 425 -13.52 -0.85 -27.25
C PRO A 425 -12.16 -1.06 -26.57
N LEU A 426 -12.20 -1.55 -25.31
CA LEU A 426 -11.00 -2.08 -24.67
C LEU A 426 -10.45 -3.24 -25.51
N GLN A 427 -9.13 -3.32 -25.59
CA GLN A 427 -8.48 -4.44 -26.26
C GLN A 427 -8.91 -5.77 -25.64
N HIS A 428 -9.13 -6.77 -26.48
CA HIS A 428 -9.48 -8.11 -26.04
C HIS A 428 -8.24 -8.87 -25.56
N TYR A 429 -8.09 -9.01 -24.26
CA TYR A 429 -6.96 -9.71 -23.63
C TYR A 429 -7.12 -11.23 -23.56
N GLY A 430 -8.31 -11.76 -23.93
CA GLY A 430 -8.63 -13.18 -23.75
C GLY A 430 -8.87 -13.56 -22.30
N THR A 431 -8.66 -14.83 -21.99
CA THR A 431 -8.68 -15.34 -20.62
C THR A 431 -7.26 -15.33 -20.07
N ILE A 432 -7.04 -14.61 -18.97
CA ILE A 432 -5.73 -14.50 -18.33
C ILE A 432 -5.65 -15.55 -17.22
N GLU A 433 -4.73 -16.48 -17.35
CA GLU A 433 -4.58 -17.64 -16.49
C GLU A 433 -3.45 -17.46 -15.49
N GLN A 434 -3.71 -17.76 -14.21
CA GLN A 434 -2.79 -17.53 -13.10
C GLN A 434 -2.69 -18.79 -12.22
N PRO A 435 -1.93 -19.82 -12.64
CA PRO A 435 -1.61 -20.95 -11.79
C PRO A 435 -0.67 -20.53 -10.65
N LYS A 436 -0.86 -21.16 -9.48
CA LYS A 436 -0.08 -20.88 -8.27
C LYS A 436 0.12 -22.15 -7.45
N LEU A 437 1.24 -22.22 -6.73
CA LEU A 437 1.56 -23.32 -5.83
C LEU A 437 2.39 -22.81 -4.64
N SER A 438 1.98 -23.18 -3.44
CA SER A 438 2.76 -22.99 -2.22
C SER A 438 2.96 -24.33 -1.53
N VAL A 439 4.15 -24.55 -0.98
CA VAL A 439 4.48 -25.73 -0.18
C VAL A 439 5.19 -25.28 1.09
N VAL A 440 4.75 -25.76 2.23
CA VAL A 440 5.39 -25.53 3.54
C VAL A 440 5.70 -26.87 4.16
N TYR A 441 6.92 -27.03 4.65
CA TYR A 441 7.38 -28.22 5.37
C TYR A 441 7.99 -27.84 6.72
N ALA A 442 7.40 -28.35 7.80
CA ALA A 442 7.94 -28.21 9.14
C ALA A 442 9.04 -29.25 9.36
N ILE A 443 10.30 -28.82 9.35
CA ILE A 443 11.46 -29.69 9.65
C ILE A 443 11.46 -30.04 11.14
N THR A 444 11.16 -29.04 11.98
CA THR A 444 10.92 -29.17 13.42
C THR A 444 9.77 -28.26 13.82
N PRO A 445 9.21 -28.33 15.02
CA PRO A 445 8.22 -27.37 15.49
C PRO A 445 8.67 -25.91 15.45
N ALA A 446 9.98 -25.66 15.50
CA ALA A 446 10.56 -24.33 15.48
C ALA A 446 11.11 -23.91 14.11
N LEU A 447 11.16 -24.80 13.12
CA LEU A 447 11.80 -24.53 11.82
C LEU A 447 10.93 -25.01 10.67
N ASN A 448 10.41 -24.06 9.90
CA ASN A 448 9.66 -24.30 8.68
C ASN A 448 10.46 -23.82 7.47
N VAL A 449 10.44 -24.61 6.39
CA VAL A 449 10.87 -24.19 5.06
C VAL A 449 9.68 -24.10 4.14
N TYR A 450 9.71 -23.17 3.20
CA TYR A 450 8.63 -23.03 2.25
C TYR A 450 9.14 -22.65 0.86
N ALA A 451 8.34 -22.98 -0.15
CA ALA A 451 8.55 -22.59 -1.54
C ALA A 451 7.25 -22.14 -2.16
N ASN A 452 7.32 -21.07 -2.94
CA ASN A 452 6.19 -20.48 -3.67
C ASN A 452 6.53 -20.34 -5.14
N TRP A 453 5.54 -20.60 -5.97
CA TRP A 453 5.55 -20.26 -7.38
C TRP A 453 4.17 -19.78 -7.79
N GLY A 454 4.09 -18.74 -8.62
CA GLY A 454 2.79 -18.28 -9.12
C GLY A 454 2.91 -17.22 -10.20
N ARG A 455 1.79 -17.00 -10.89
CA ARG A 455 1.63 -15.97 -11.90
C ARG A 455 0.63 -14.92 -11.45
N THR A 456 0.92 -13.68 -11.81
CA THR A 456 0.04 -12.52 -11.73
C THR A 456 0.11 -11.79 -13.07
N PHE A 457 -0.73 -10.77 -13.25
CA PHE A 457 -0.79 -10.05 -14.51
C PHE A 457 -0.97 -8.56 -14.31
N GLN A 458 -0.66 -7.81 -15.37
CA GLN A 458 -0.99 -6.41 -15.54
C GLN A 458 -1.66 -6.22 -16.90
N VAL A 459 -2.72 -5.45 -16.94
CA VAL A 459 -3.38 -4.99 -18.17
C VAL A 459 -3.49 -3.49 -18.17
N LEU A 460 -3.51 -2.89 -19.35
CA LEU A 460 -3.79 -1.48 -19.50
C LEU A 460 -5.29 -1.25 -19.50
N THR A 461 -5.73 -0.37 -18.64
CA THR A 461 -7.12 -0.03 -18.44
C THR A 461 -7.30 1.49 -18.35
N GLY A 462 -8.53 1.94 -18.48
CA GLY A 462 -8.87 3.34 -18.23
C GLY A 462 -8.24 4.33 -19.18
N SER A 463 -7.81 5.44 -18.65
CA SER A 463 -7.22 6.56 -19.41
C SER A 463 -5.91 6.21 -20.13
N THR A 464 -5.29 5.10 -19.79
CA THR A 464 -4.07 4.61 -20.46
C THR A 464 -4.37 3.81 -21.75
N ALA A 465 -5.57 3.26 -21.90
CA ALA A 465 -5.97 2.50 -23.07
C ALA A 465 -6.05 3.34 -24.37
N PRO A 466 -6.54 4.59 -24.36
CA PRO A 466 -6.65 5.40 -25.58
C PRO A 466 -5.34 5.67 -26.30
N ALA A 467 -4.22 5.73 -25.59
CA ALA A 467 -2.90 5.96 -26.20
C ALA A 467 -2.52 4.91 -27.24
N TYR A 468 -3.11 3.72 -27.15
CA TYR A 468 -2.87 2.61 -28.09
C TYR A 468 -3.75 2.63 -29.32
N LEU A 469 -4.95 3.21 -29.21
CA LEU A 469 -5.92 3.25 -30.31
C LEU A 469 -5.57 4.35 -31.34
N THR A 470 -4.88 5.40 -30.90
CA THR A 470 -4.50 6.52 -31.78
C THR A 470 -3.17 6.31 -32.50
N ALA A 471 -2.33 5.39 -32.07
CA ALA A 471 -0.96 5.26 -32.56
C ALA A 471 -0.76 4.22 -33.67
N GLY A 472 -1.81 3.47 -34.07
CA GLY A 472 -1.66 2.36 -35.05
C GLY A 472 -0.70 1.26 -34.57
N GLN A 473 -0.42 1.21 -33.29
CA GLN A 473 0.51 0.25 -32.69
C GLN A 473 -0.15 -1.12 -32.48
N ALA A 474 0.69 -2.12 -32.47
CA ALA A 474 0.29 -3.51 -32.20
C ALA A 474 -0.46 -3.64 -30.88
N THR A 475 -1.39 -4.57 -30.85
CA THR A 475 -2.15 -4.95 -29.67
C THR A 475 -1.22 -5.26 -28.49
N PHE A 476 -1.44 -4.61 -27.35
CA PHE A 476 -0.69 -4.91 -26.13
C PHE A 476 -1.14 -6.25 -25.55
N ARG A 477 -0.15 -7.09 -25.23
CA ARG A 477 -0.40 -8.32 -24.48
C ARG A 477 -0.51 -8.00 -23.01
N PRO A 478 -1.26 -8.80 -22.21
CA PRO A 478 -1.14 -8.72 -20.77
C PRO A 478 0.30 -8.95 -20.36
N SER A 479 0.83 -8.10 -19.50
CA SER A 479 2.10 -8.38 -18.84
C SER A 479 1.89 -9.56 -17.89
N ILE A 480 2.68 -10.61 -18.02
CA ILE A 480 2.65 -11.77 -17.11
C ILE A 480 3.87 -11.71 -16.20
N ASN A 481 3.61 -11.62 -14.92
CA ASN A 481 4.62 -11.63 -13.89
C ASN A 481 4.68 -13.01 -13.24
N THR A 482 5.81 -13.70 -13.35
CA THR A 482 6.04 -15.03 -12.76
C THR A 482 6.96 -14.92 -11.57
N GLY A 483 6.43 -15.19 -10.38
CA GLY A 483 7.15 -15.13 -9.12
C GLY A 483 7.59 -16.50 -8.62
N LYS A 484 8.76 -16.52 -7.99
CA LYS A 484 9.32 -17.68 -7.28
C LYS A 484 9.91 -17.18 -5.95
N GLU A 485 9.71 -17.96 -4.91
CA GLU A 485 10.26 -17.66 -3.59
C GLU A 485 10.58 -18.93 -2.85
N VAL A 486 11.69 -18.92 -2.12
CA VAL A 486 12.05 -19.94 -1.13
C VAL A 486 12.40 -19.23 0.15
N GLY A 487 11.91 -19.73 1.27
CA GLY A 487 12.17 -19.10 2.56
C GLY A 487 12.19 -20.08 3.72
N ILE A 488 12.68 -19.56 4.82
CA ILE A 488 12.76 -20.23 6.11
C ILE A 488 12.09 -19.35 7.15
N LYS A 489 11.21 -19.93 7.96
CA LYS A 489 10.67 -19.33 9.18
C LYS A 489 11.21 -20.08 10.37
N PHE A 490 11.75 -19.36 11.35
CA PHE A 490 12.41 -19.91 12.52
C PHE A 490 11.89 -19.25 13.80
N THR A 491 11.45 -20.06 14.75
CA THR A 491 10.94 -19.66 16.07
C THR A 491 11.76 -20.31 17.18
N PRO A 492 13.01 -19.81 17.44
CA PRO A 492 13.96 -20.47 18.35
C PRO A 492 13.54 -20.45 19.81
N ALA A 493 12.72 -19.50 20.21
CA ALA A 493 12.24 -19.33 21.57
C ALA A 493 10.85 -18.70 21.59
N VAL A 494 10.15 -18.80 22.70
CA VAL A 494 8.88 -18.11 22.92
C VAL A 494 9.08 -16.60 22.77
N GLY A 495 8.28 -15.97 21.92
CA GLY A 495 8.35 -14.53 21.63
C GLY A 495 9.42 -14.12 20.62
N THR A 496 10.17 -15.08 20.03
CA THR A 496 11.14 -14.78 18.97
C THR A 496 10.73 -15.46 17.66
N GLU A 497 10.58 -14.67 16.61
CA GLU A 497 10.32 -15.14 15.24
C GLU A 497 11.30 -14.49 14.27
N ALA A 498 11.81 -15.28 13.33
CA ALA A 498 12.65 -14.79 12.25
C ALA A 498 12.24 -15.41 10.91
N ARG A 499 12.39 -14.65 9.83
CA ARG A 499 12.17 -15.13 8.46
C ARG A 499 13.30 -14.65 7.55
N ILE A 500 13.71 -15.54 6.65
CA ILE A 500 14.58 -15.24 5.52
C ILE A 500 13.87 -15.75 4.28
N ALA A 501 13.74 -14.90 3.28
CA ALA A 501 13.15 -15.26 1.99
C ALA A 501 14.06 -14.78 0.86
N VAL A 502 14.28 -15.64 -0.13
CA VAL A 502 14.91 -15.31 -1.40
C VAL A 502 13.86 -15.39 -2.48
N TRP A 503 13.69 -14.33 -3.25
CA TRP A 503 12.62 -14.24 -4.22
C TRP A 503 13.11 -13.69 -5.56
N ARG A 504 12.38 -14.01 -6.63
CA ARG A 504 12.56 -13.48 -7.97
C ARG A 504 11.22 -13.40 -8.68
N GLN A 505 11.03 -12.33 -9.43
CA GLN A 505 9.87 -12.08 -10.29
C GLN A 505 10.35 -11.63 -11.67
N ASP A 506 9.93 -12.36 -12.70
CA ASP A 506 10.19 -12.05 -14.10
C ASP A 506 8.87 -11.62 -14.75
N ALA A 507 8.82 -10.42 -15.33
CA ALA A 507 7.67 -9.90 -16.05
C ALA A 507 7.96 -9.81 -17.55
N THR A 508 6.93 -10.15 -18.36
CA THR A 508 6.93 -9.96 -19.82
C THR A 508 6.01 -8.80 -20.18
N ASP A 509 6.29 -8.13 -21.28
CA ASP A 509 5.44 -7.05 -21.81
C ASP A 509 5.03 -6.01 -20.75
N GLU A 510 5.93 -5.71 -19.81
CA GLU A 510 5.66 -4.75 -18.73
C GLU A 510 5.52 -3.35 -19.29
N VAL A 511 4.58 -2.60 -18.73
CA VAL A 511 4.26 -1.24 -19.13
C VAL A 511 4.46 -0.31 -17.97
N ALA A 512 5.15 0.80 -18.20
CA ALA A 512 5.26 1.91 -17.26
C ALA A 512 4.30 3.03 -17.64
N ASN A 513 3.72 3.68 -16.65
CA ASN A 513 3.03 4.95 -16.84
C ASN A 513 4.04 6.08 -16.67
N MET A 514 4.11 6.98 -17.63
CA MET A 514 4.95 8.18 -17.57
C MET A 514 4.10 9.34 -17.04
N PRO A 515 4.22 9.73 -15.77
CA PRO A 515 3.34 10.73 -15.15
C PRO A 515 3.38 12.08 -15.83
N ALA A 516 4.56 12.48 -16.30
CA ALA A 516 4.75 13.76 -16.97
C ALA A 516 3.93 13.88 -18.26
N THR A 517 3.63 12.76 -18.94
CA THR A 517 2.91 12.73 -20.21
C THR A 517 1.50 12.25 -20.12
N GLY A 518 1.20 11.45 -19.10
CA GLY A 518 -0.02 10.67 -19.02
C GLY A 518 -0.11 9.58 -20.11
N THR A 519 1.05 9.16 -20.66
CA THR A 519 1.15 8.05 -21.61
C THR A 519 1.79 6.85 -20.97
N SER A 520 1.65 5.69 -21.60
CA SER A 520 2.29 4.45 -21.14
C SER A 520 3.39 4.05 -22.11
N VAL A 521 4.49 3.54 -21.57
CA VAL A 521 5.66 3.08 -22.32
C VAL A 521 5.89 1.61 -22.03
N GLY A 522 6.17 0.82 -23.06
CA GLY A 522 6.54 -0.57 -22.88
C GLY A 522 7.97 -0.68 -22.33
N LEU A 523 8.12 -1.32 -21.17
CA LEU A 523 9.41 -1.71 -20.59
C LEU A 523 9.87 -3.09 -21.06
N GLY A 524 9.06 -3.78 -21.86
CA GLY A 524 9.36 -5.09 -22.37
C GLY A 524 9.48 -6.13 -21.24
N GLN A 525 10.66 -6.74 -21.10
CA GLN A 525 10.90 -7.71 -20.05
C GLN A 525 11.67 -7.09 -18.90
N THR A 526 11.21 -7.35 -17.69
CA THR A 526 11.88 -6.91 -16.47
C THR A 526 12.14 -8.08 -15.53
N ARG A 527 13.12 -7.91 -14.66
CA ARG A 527 13.43 -8.85 -13.58
C ARG A 527 13.59 -8.11 -12.29
N ARG A 528 12.93 -8.62 -11.27
CA ARG A 528 13.07 -8.19 -9.87
C ARG A 528 13.51 -9.36 -9.03
N GLU A 529 14.50 -9.17 -8.19
CA GLU A 529 15.00 -10.22 -7.30
C GLU A 529 15.52 -9.63 -6.01
N GLY A 530 15.51 -10.40 -4.94
CA GLY A 530 15.97 -9.91 -3.65
C GLY A 530 15.96 -10.94 -2.53
N VAL A 531 16.39 -10.46 -1.37
CA VAL A 531 16.42 -11.19 -0.10
C VAL A 531 15.70 -10.33 0.94
N ASP A 532 14.71 -10.90 1.60
CA ASP A 532 14.00 -10.30 2.72
C ASP A 532 14.44 -10.98 4.02
N LEU A 533 14.93 -10.18 4.97
CA LEU A 533 15.28 -10.60 6.33
C LEU A 533 14.34 -9.92 7.31
N GLN A 534 13.84 -10.66 8.28
CA GLN A 534 12.97 -10.13 9.32
C GLN A 534 13.19 -10.87 10.63
N VAL A 535 13.17 -10.13 11.73
CA VAL A 535 13.19 -10.66 13.09
C VAL A 535 12.30 -9.81 14.00
N THR A 536 11.59 -10.47 14.89
CA THR A 536 10.95 -9.86 16.05
C THR A 536 11.23 -10.72 17.27
N THR A 537 11.49 -10.09 18.40
CA THR A 537 11.77 -10.80 19.66
C THR A 537 11.28 -10.00 20.86
N ARG A 538 10.74 -10.71 21.85
CA ARG A 538 10.40 -10.17 23.16
C ARG A 538 11.39 -10.67 24.18
N LEU A 539 12.05 -9.76 24.88
CA LEU A 539 13.00 -10.06 25.94
C LEU A 539 12.39 -9.70 27.29
N GLY A 540 11.90 -10.69 27.99
CA GLY A 540 11.06 -10.49 29.17
C GLY A 540 9.74 -9.82 28.79
N GLU A 541 9.14 -9.10 29.76
CA GLU A 541 7.90 -8.34 29.57
C GLU A 541 8.15 -6.88 29.15
N GLN A 542 9.42 -6.46 29.18
CA GLN A 542 9.82 -5.05 29.05
C GLN A 542 10.27 -4.67 27.65
N TRP A 543 10.90 -5.55 26.91
CA TRP A 543 11.55 -5.21 25.64
C TRP A 543 10.91 -5.94 24.46
N THR A 544 10.53 -5.19 23.44
CA THR A 544 10.23 -5.71 22.12
C THR A 544 11.23 -5.15 21.12
N LEU A 545 11.97 -6.04 20.46
CA LEU A 545 12.93 -5.69 19.42
C LEU A 545 12.42 -6.24 18.10
N TRP A 546 12.46 -5.42 17.07
CA TRP A 546 12.08 -5.86 15.74
C TRP A 546 12.97 -5.23 14.68
N GLY A 547 13.13 -5.90 13.58
CA GLY A 547 13.91 -5.39 12.47
C GLY A 547 13.67 -6.13 11.18
N SER A 548 13.86 -5.41 10.10
CA SER A 548 13.81 -5.97 8.75
C SER A 548 14.87 -5.34 7.86
N HIS A 549 15.36 -6.12 6.91
CA HIS A 549 16.29 -5.66 5.89
C HIS A 549 15.96 -6.36 4.57
N ALA A 550 15.56 -5.60 3.57
CA ALA A 550 15.33 -6.07 2.22
C ALA A 550 16.47 -5.58 1.32
N ILE A 551 17.14 -6.50 0.64
CA ILE A 551 18.10 -6.22 -0.43
C ILE A 551 17.42 -6.60 -1.72
N GLN A 552 17.35 -5.69 -2.68
CA GLN A 552 16.62 -5.93 -3.92
C GLN A 552 17.28 -5.28 -5.12
N GLN A 553 17.01 -5.83 -6.29
CA GLN A 553 17.39 -5.28 -7.57
C GLN A 553 16.25 -5.46 -8.56
N ALA A 554 15.97 -4.43 -9.35
CA ALA A 554 15.04 -4.50 -10.48
C ALA A 554 15.77 -4.05 -11.74
N LYS A 555 15.74 -4.85 -12.80
CA LYS A 555 16.41 -4.59 -14.07
C LYS A 555 15.47 -4.76 -15.26
N VAL A 556 15.70 -3.91 -16.26
CA VAL A 556 15.19 -4.11 -17.61
C VAL A 556 16.01 -5.22 -18.26
N VAL A 557 15.33 -6.27 -18.75
CA VAL A 557 15.98 -7.40 -19.44
C VAL A 557 16.02 -7.15 -20.95
N SER A 558 14.93 -6.60 -21.50
CA SER A 558 14.81 -6.31 -22.93
C SER A 558 13.78 -5.20 -23.14
N ALA A 559 14.26 -4.02 -23.48
CA ALA A 559 13.44 -2.90 -23.94
C ALA A 559 14.32 -1.89 -24.71
N PHE A 560 13.65 -1.00 -25.43
CA PHE A 560 14.26 0.10 -26.14
C PHE A 560 13.48 1.39 -25.86
N THR A 561 14.16 2.51 -25.81
CA THR A 561 13.52 3.83 -25.83
C THR A 561 12.89 4.12 -27.18
N THR A 562 12.10 5.18 -27.28
CA THR A 562 11.48 5.61 -28.56
C THR A 562 12.49 5.99 -29.63
N ASP A 563 13.70 6.41 -29.24
CA ASP A 563 14.82 6.71 -30.17
C ASP A 563 15.68 5.47 -30.48
N GLY A 564 15.29 4.28 -30.04
CA GLY A 564 15.99 3.03 -30.30
C GLY A 564 17.17 2.72 -29.37
N THR A 565 17.41 3.50 -28.32
CA THR A 565 18.44 3.21 -27.31
C THR A 565 18.05 1.96 -26.51
N ALA A 566 18.96 0.98 -26.42
CA ALA A 566 18.74 -0.24 -25.63
C ALA A 566 18.80 0.07 -24.13
N LEU A 567 17.79 -0.42 -23.39
CA LEU A 567 17.70 -0.27 -21.94
C LEU A 567 18.11 -1.56 -21.19
N ALA A 568 18.49 -2.61 -21.89
CA ALA A 568 18.88 -3.88 -21.29
C ALA A 568 20.04 -3.73 -20.30
N GLY A 569 19.85 -4.21 -19.08
CA GLY A 569 20.80 -4.10 -17.98
C GLY A 569 20.59 -2.89 -17.06
N ASN A 570 19.84 -1.88 -17.48
CA ASN A 570 19.53 -0.72 -16.65
C ASN A 570 18.62 -1.10 -15.46
N GLU A 571 18.82 -0.41 -14.37
CA GLU A 571 17.94 -0.55 -13.20
C GLU A 571 16.62 0.18 -13.43
N VAL A 572 15.55 -0.43 -12.92
CA VAL A 572 14.21 0.15 -12.92
C VAL A 572 14.22 1.38 -11.99
N ILE A 573 13.69 2.51 -12.50
CA ILE A 573 13.71 3.80 -11.78
C ILE A 573 12.99 3.73 -10.42
N ALA A 574 13.38 4.64 -9.51
CA ALA A 574 12.83 4.82 -8.17
C ALA A 574 12.78 3.51 -7.34
N THR A 575 13.73 2.61 -7.58
CA THR A 575 13.85 1.33 -6.86
C THR A 575 15.11 1.32 -6.01
N PRO A 576 15.04 1.56 -4.69
CA PRO A 576 16.19 1.51 -3.82
C PRO A 576 16.73 0.09 -3.70
N ARG A 577 18.07 -0.03 -3.66
CA ARG A 577 18.76 -1.32 -3.59
C ARG A 577 18.60 -2.02 -2.24
N TYR A 578 18.33 -1.27 -1.18
CA TYR A 578 17.99 -1.82 0.12
C TYR A 578 17.00 -0.93 0.86
N ILE A 579 16.22 -1.57 1.74
CA ILE A 579 15.30 -0.93 2.67
C ILE A 579 15.46 -1.61 4.02
N SER A 580 15.65 -0.83 5.08
CA SER A 580 15.81 -1.36 6.44
C SER A 580 14.91 -0.60 7.40
N ASN A 581 14.24 -1.35 8.27
CA ASN A 581 13.45 -0.83 9.37
C ASN A 581 13.88 -1.56 10.65
N ILE A 582 14.11 -0.82 11.71
CA ILE A 582 14.47 -1.38 13.03
C ILE A 582 13.67 -0.64 14.10
N GLY A 583 13.32 -1.33 15.16
CA GLY A 583 12.65 -0.69 16.28
C GLY A 583 12.91 -1.39 17.59
N VAL A 584 12.81 -0.60 18.64
CA VAL A 584 12.92 -1.03 20.05
C VAL A 584 11.79 -0.35 20.80
N ASP A 585 10.94 -1.16 21.44
CA ASP A 585 9.93 -0.69 22.38
C ASP A 585 10.31 -1.17 23.77
N TYR A 586 10.36 -0.25 24.73
CA TYR A 586 10.75 -0.51 26.11
C TYR A 586 9.67 -0.07 27.08
N ARG A 587 9.03 -1.03 27.73
CA ARG A 587 8.08 -0.81 28.81
C ARG A 587 8.84 -0.75 30.13
N ALA A 588 9.19 0.45 30.59
CA ALA A 588 9.96 0.64 31.81
C ALA A 588 9.15 0.23 33.07
N ASN A 589 7.84 0.47 33.06
CA ASN A 589 6.87 0.08 34.07
C ASN A 589 5.44 0.23 33.50
N ASP A 590 4.42 0.08 34.35
CA ASP A 590 3.00 0.19 33.93
C ASP A 590 2.59 1.60 33.47
N ARG A 591 3.43 2.60 33.69
CA ARG A 591 3.14 3.99 33.30
C ARG A 591 3.97 4.48 32.12
N TRP A 592 5.19 4.01 31.96
CA TRP A 592 6.13 4.52 30.96
C TRP A 592 6.47 3.49 29.90
N THR A 593 6.24 3.86 28.66
CA THR A 593 6.71 3.15 27.47
C THR A 593 7.54 4.10 26.61
N PHE A 594 8.66 3.61 26.10
CA PHE A 594 9.55 4.35 25.20
C PHE A 594 9.73 3.56 23.91
N GLY A 595 9.75 4.26 22.79
CA GLY A 595 9.99 3.68 21.47
C GLY A 595 11.13 4.39 20.76
N LEU A 596 11.92 3.62 20.02
CA LEU A 596 12.93 4.12 19.09
C LEU A 596 12.81 3.35 17.79
N GLN A 597 12.65 4.06 16.67
CA GLN A 597 12.47 3.47 15.36
C GLN A 597 13.43 4.09 14.34
N GLY A 598 14.19 3.26 13.63
CA GLY A 598 15.06 3.67 12.54
C GLY A 598 14.50 3.20 11.19
N ARG A 599 14.54 4.07 10.19
CA ARG A 599 14.19 3.78 8.82
C ARG A 599 15.34 4.21 7.91
N MET A 600 15.79 3.31 7.03
CA MET A 600 16.87 3.55 6.08
C MET A 600 16.49 3.03 4.70
N GLN A 601 16.95 3.71 3.70
CA GLN A 601 16.79 3.31 2.29
C GLN A 601 18.05 3.67 1.51
N GLY A 602 18.40 2.82 0.53
CA GLY A 602 19.45 3.08 -0.44
C GLY A 602 19.01 4.10 -1.50
N ASP A 603 19.96 4.47 -2.32
CA ASP A 603 19.73 5.32 -3.48
C ASP A 603 19.08 4.55 -4.64
N TYR A 604 18.55 5.33 -5.62
CA TYR A 604 17.89 4.80 -6.81
C TYR A 604 18.10 5.73 -8.00
N TYR A 605 17.99 5.18 -9.22
CA TYR A 605 17.94 5.96 -10.45
C TYR A 605 16.59 6.61 -10.65
N ILE A 606 16.57 7.79 -11.29
CA ILE A 606 15.37 8.60 -11.52
C ILE A 606 14.90 8.63 -12.98
N GLU A 607 15.72 8.14 -13.92
CA GLU A 607 15.38 8.04 -15.34
C GLU A 607 15.84 6.69 -15.94
N GLU A 608 15.22 6.27 -17.04
CA GLU A 608 15.36 4.93 -17.59
C GLU A 608 16.74 4.60 -18.17
N ARG A 609 17.52 5.60 -18.57
CA ARG A 609 18.89 5.42 -19.13
C ARG A 609 19.95 5.26 -18.04
N ASN A 610 19.60 5.56 -16.78
CA ASN A 610 20.49 5.52 -15.62
C ASN A 610 21.74 6.44 -15.76
N THR A 611 21.61 7.57 -16.45
CA THR A 611 22.71 8.49 -16.74
C THR A 611 22.82 9.67 -15.80
N GLN A 612 21.73 10.01 -15.08
CA GLN A 612 21.64 11.19 -14.21
C GLN A 612 22.17 10.97 -12.78
N GLY A 613 22.77 9.80 -12.51
CA GLY A 613 23.19 9.43 -11.17
C GLY A 613 22.08 8.87 -10.30
N THR A 614 22.35 8.71 -9.00
CA THR A 614 21.43 8.11 -8.03
C THR A 614 21.07 9.08 -6.92
N PHE A 615 19.83 8.97 -6.39
CA PHE A 615 19.23 9.88 -5.43
C PHE A 615 18.42 9.15 -4.38
N GLY A 616 17.92 9.87 -3.39
CA GLY A 616 16.87 9.39 -2.47
C GLY A 616 17.36 8.53 -1.32
N ALA A 617 18.68 8.37 -1.10
CA ALA A 617 19.22 7.66 0.05
C ALA A 617 19.01 8.47 1.35
N PHE A 618 18.54 7.80 2.40
CA PHE A 618 18.43 8.40 3.72
C PHE A 618 18.52 7.36 4.85
N ALA A 619 18.79 7.89 6.05
CA ALA A 619 18.63 7.18 7.32
C ALA A 619 18.05 8.17 8.34
N VAL A 620 16.91 7.83 8.92
CA VAL A 620 16.20 8.66 9.91
C VAL A 620 15.88 7.86 11.15
N LEU A 621 15.79 8.54 12.27
CA LEU A 621 15.49 7.98 13.58
C LEU A 621 14.32 8.75 14.18
N ASP A 622 13.30 8.03 14.64
CA ASP A 622 12.14 8.55 15.35
C ASP A 622 12.14 8.04 16.78
N ALA A 623 11.72 8.86 17.72
CA ALA A 623 11.60 8.51 19.12
C ALA A 623 10.19 8.79 19.64
N SER A 624 9.71 7.96 20.56
CA SER A 624 8.42 8.16 21.22
C SER A 624 8.51 7.87 22.72
N ALA A 625 7.65 8.51 23.49
CA ALA A 625 7.43 8.24 24.91
C ALA A 625 5.94 8.33 25.19
N SER A 626 5.39 7.34 25.88
CA SER A 626 4.01 7.31 26.35
C SER A 626 3.99 7.28 27.88
N TYR A 627 3.14 8.10 28.47
CA TYR A 627 2.93 8.15 29.91
C TYR A 627 1.47 7.96 30.26
N GLN A 628 1.18 6.91 31.03
CA GLN A 628 -0.16 6.61 31.54
C GLN A 628 -0.45 7.46 32.79
N LEU A 629 -1.27 8.49 32.63
CA LEU A 629 -1.70 9.39 33.71
C LEU A 629 -2.69 8.69 34.67
N SER A 630 -3.63 7.93 34.08
CA SER A 630 -4.60 7.10 34.81
C SER A 630 -4.96 5.91 33.93
N GLU A 631 -5.80 4.99 34.41
CA GLU A 631 -6.28 3.84 33.61
C GLU A 631 -6.96 4.26 32.28
N ARG A 632 -7.49 5.49 32.22
CA ARG A 632 -8.26 6.02 31.09
C ARG A 632 -7.55 7.10 30.28
N LEU A 633 -6.45 7.63 30.77
CA LEU A 633 -5.82 8.80 30.17
C LEU A 633 -4.32 8.61 30.02
N SER A 634 -3.80 8.78 28.81
CA SER A 634 -2.36 8.81 28.53
C SER A 634 -1.96 10.02 27.71
N VAL A 635 -0.67 10.35 27.79
CA VAL A 635 -0.01 11.37 26.97
C VAL A 635 1.12 10.72 26.20
N ASP A 636 1.12 10.92 24.90
CA ASP A 636 2.20 10.46 24.02
C ASP A 636 2.97 11.65 23.48
N VAL A 637 4.29 11.52 23.43
CA VAL A 637 5.18 12.45 22.77
C VAL A 637 5.91 11.69 21.68
N GLN A 638 5.90 12.19 20.46
CA GLN A 638 6.64 11.63 19.34
C GLN A 638 7.55 12.69 18.73
N VAL A 639 8.81 12.35 18.48
CA VAL A 639 9.76 13.16 17.73
C VAL A 639 10.18 12.40 16.48
N LYS A 640 9.74 12.87 15.33
CA LYS A 640 10.15 12.35 14.02
C LYS A 640 11.46 12.99 13.59
N ASN A 641 12.28 12.21 12.87
CA ASN A 641 13.59 12.65 12.37
C ASN A 641 14.43 13.31 13.49
N LEU A 642 14.64 12.59 14.59
CA LEU A 642 15.30 13.05 15.81
C LEU A 642 16.68 13.67 15.53
N THR A 643 17.41 13.12 14.57
CA THR A 643 18.75 13.59 14.17
C THR A 643 18.72 14.83 13.27
N GLY A 644 17.56 15.25 12.77
CA GLY A 644 17.42 16.38 11.86
C GLY A 644 18.04 16.11 10.49
N ARG A 645 18.05 14.84 10.02
CA ARG A 645 18.62 14.46 8.73
C ARG A 645 17.84 15.13 7.60
N GLU A 646 18.56 15.83 6.74
CA GLU A 646 18.02 16.37 5.50
C GLU A 646 18.05 15.31 4.41
N TYR A 647 16.90 15.08 3.75
CA TYR A 647 16.76 14.22 2.58
C TYR A 647 15.60 14.71 1.72
N ALA A 648 15.51 14.21 0.50
CA ALA A 648 14.44 14.56 -0.43
C ALA A 648 14.09 13.34 -1.29
N TYR A 649 12.84 13.23 -1.67
CA TYR A 649 12.41 12.41 -2.79
C TYR A 649 12.88 13.09 -4.07
N ALA A 650 13.40 12.33 -5.04
CA ALA A 650 13.85 12.84 -6.32
C ALA A 650 13.14 12.12 -7.48
N TRP A 651 12.80 12.89 -8.51
CA TRP A 651 12.27 12.39 -9.77
C TRP A 651 12.90 13.15 -10.93
N TYR A 652 12.67 12.69 -12.16
CA TYR A 652 13.27 13.29 -13.35
C TYR A 652 12.22 14.05 -14.17
N ASP A 653 12.49 15.33 -14.42
CA ASP A 653 11.68 16.21 -15.24
C ASP A 653 12.15 16.15 -16.70
N ASN A 654 11.52 15.29 -17.48
CA ASN A 654 11.97 14.97 -18.83
C ASN A 654 11.57 16.05 -19.85
N TYR A 655 12.55 16.57 -20.58
CA TYR A 655 12.36 17.60 -21.63
C TYR A 655 11.38 17.15 -22.74
N PHE A 656 11.45 15.91 -23.17
CA PHE A 656 10.55 15.37 -24.21
C PHE A 656 9.07 15.56 -23.87
N TRP A 657 8.77 15.70 -22.58
CA TRP A 657 7.45 15.87 -22.05
C TRP A 657 7.13 17.30 -21.62
N GLY A 658 8.02 18.25 -21.98
CA GLY A 658 7.88 19.65 -21.65
C GLY A 658 8.51 20.06 -20.33
N GLY A 659 9.38 19.20 -19.78
CA GLY A 659 10.21 19.49 -18.62
C GLY A 659 11.55 20.14 -18.97
N ASP A 660 12.33 20.44 -17.95
CA ASP A 660 13.64 21.11 -18.08
C ASP A 660 14.80 20.10 -18.17
N ASP A 661 14.53 18.82 -18.32
CA ASP A 661 15.50 17.71 -18.46
C ASP A 661 16.50 17.65 -17.29
N GLN A 662 15.99 17.72 -16.07
CA GLN A 662 16.78 17.79 -14.85
C GLN A 662 16.15 17.03 -13.67
N PRO A 663 16.96 16.67 -12.65
CA PRO A 663 16.43 16.16 -11.39
C PRO A 663 15.61 17.23 -10.67
N MET A 664 14.45 16.82 -10.15
CA MET A 664 13.56 17.63 -9.32
C MET A 664 13.38 16.97 -7.96
N PHE A 665 13.14 17.78 -6.93
CA PHE A 665 13.18 17.32 -5.54
C PHE A 665 11.93 17.73 -4.77
N SER A 666 11.50 16.84 -3.86
CA SER A 666 10.54 17.14 -2.81
C SER A 666 11.20 16.90 -1.45
N PRO A 667 11.57 17.97 -0.71
CA PRO A 667 12.29 17.84 0.55
C PRO A 667 11.42 17.24 1.63
N ALA A 668 12.02 16.37 2.44
CA ALA A 668 11.40 15.84 3.65
C ALA A 668 11.43 16.88 4.77
N PRO A 669 10.43 16.83 5.69
CA PRO A 669 10.48 17.62 6.92
C PRO A 669 11.74 17.34 7.72
N GLY A 670 12.27 18.38 8.37
CA GLY A 670 13.29 18.25 9.38
C GLY A 670 12.75 17.59 10.66
N ARG A 671 13.37 17.88 11.81
CA ARG A 671 12.86 17.40 13.08
C ARG A 671 11.47 17.96 13.35
N ALA A 672 10.52 17.06 13.69
CA ALA A 672 9.14 17.42 14.01
C ALA A 672 8.69 16.72 15.30
N ALA A 673 7.96 17.43 16.16
CA ALA A 673 7.48 16.92 17.44
C ALA A 673 5.95 17.01 17.52
N TYR A 674 5.34 16.01 18.14
CA TYR A 674 3.90 15.90 18.34
C TYR A 674 3.60 15.47 19.77
N VAL A 675 2.54 16.01 20.33
CA VAL A 675 2.00 15.60 21.63
C VAL A 675 0.55 15.18 21.43
N SER A 676 0.21 14.01 21.94
CA SER A 676 -1.15 13.47 21.85
C SER A 676 -1.70 13.15 23.23
N LEU A 677 -2.96 13.49 23.45
CA LEU A 677 -3.75 13.09 24.60
C LEU A 677 -4.71 11.98 24.17
N ASN A 678 -4.64 10.82 24.80
CA ASN A 678 -5.51 9.71 24.52
C ASN A 678 -6.43 9.44 25.70
N LEU A 679 -7.72 9.28 25.40
CA LEU A 679 -8.78 8.96 26.36
C LEU A 679 -9.42 7.63 25.96
N LYS A 680 -9.53 6.71 26.94
CA LYS A 680 -10.21 5.42 26.81
C LYS A 680 -11.35 5.34 27.84
N LEU A 681 -12.60 5.16 27.39
CA LEU A 681 -13.82 5.14 28.22
C LEU A 681 -14.56 3.80 28.10
#